data_ae0d4927a1f6dcedc32d29cda06d7825
#
_entry.id   ae0d4927a1f6dcedc32d29cda06d7825
#
_cell.length_a   1.000
_cell.length_b   1.000
_cell.length_c   1.000
_cell.angle_alpha   90.00
_cell.angle_beta   90.00
_cell.angle_gamma   90.00
#
_symmetry.space_group_name_H-M   'P 1'
#
loop_
_entity.id
_entity.type
_entity.pdbx_description
1 polymer ?
#
loop_
_entity_poly.entity_id
_entity_poly.type
_entity_poly.pdbx_seq_one_letter_code
_entity_poly.pdbx_strand_id
1 'polypeptide(L)'
;MIKNYIIVAIRSLRKNKSYVIINTFGLGIALACCIAAYLILAFNVEFDSFHADKKVERIYKIHTHLKEKDGKIIQNNNAPMALPPIAVPEIAGIERFTRFLSDGGYMRYGEKAFSERITFADSTFFDMFDYPLLKGNHKAFKNKHSIFLSEELAKKYFGEEEAVGKILVLNFQNEFEVEVIVGGVLKKVPVNNSFYFTAMMRIENLHDIHKLAVDAWGDWRDPSTYMELTSAANAASISKQFDKYIPIRNEAKKDNHVVAYQLEPFKAYFTQDDINWGYANMRMAAAPLVVFTSMAAMILLIACFNLTNTSIAMTSKRLKEVGIRKAVGAMRQQIVSQFLFETLLTITLSLGVGLLLSQWIVPAFTTMWNLPYALTDLNGLNLFVTLMGIVFFASLLAGIYPALFNSKFKPVSLLKGTVKIGGTNALTRTLVAFQFALSVIVLVGGVIFIQNTKFQEAIKYGYDKEMVVTVNIQSEKEFEAMKSAVASNPKILEVSVSDHQVGQSSYEFPVQIDTSEYTAQLIGVGKNYFETMGLRMTEGRFLNVENVSDQNEAIIVNRAFLAKVGMKDPLDKIVTVHDKKRHIVGVIENHVDNLYRAKEPEPFVFYPADPKDFKMMQVKAEPKDLAAVKQHLEDTWKKLYPTRPFESRFQEEIVLGNIQRLNGNLKKIFLFLTLLGGLLSASGIFSLASLNIAKRTKEIGIRKALGATVSNVVMLLNREFVIILTLAGVAGAVGGFYLTNALLDVIYKYHISIEIFSVVLCAVVIFSIGIFTTSVTILKAAKANPVDTLRSE
;
A
#
# COMPACT_ATOMS: atom_id res chain seq x y z
N MET A 1 5.53 -8.17 48.14
CA MET A 1 6.58 -8.51 47.16
C MET A 1 6.61 -7.55 45.95
N ILE A 2 5.49 -7.33 45.27
CA ILE A 2 5.41 -6.46 44.07
C ILE A 2 5.92 -5.03 44.34
N LYS A 3 5.49 -4.40 45.46
CA LYS A 3 5.98 -3.05 45.87
C LYS A 3 7.51 -2.97 45.94
N ASN A 4 8.16 -4.00 46.48
CA ASN A 4 9.60 -4.06 46.54
C ASN A 4 10.25 -4.21 45.16
N TYR A 5 9.66 -4.99 44.26
CA TYR A 5 10.15 -5.12 42.86
C TYR A 5 10.07 -3.80 42.13
N ILE A 6 8.98 -3.03 42.28
CA ILE A 6 8.84 -1.67 41.72
C ILE A 6 9.93 -0.73 42.23
N ILE A 7 10.13 -0.66 43.55
CA ILE A 7 11.12 0.25 44.18
C ILE A 7 12.54 -0.11 43.67
N VAL A 8 12.88 -1.38 43.66
CA VAL A 8 14.20 -1.85 43.19
C VAL A 8 14.37 -1.57 41.68
N ALA A 9 13.37 -1.81 40.87
CA ALA A 9 13.40 -1.52 39.44
C ALA A 9 13.61 -0.02 39.19
N ILE A 10 12.86 0.86 39.85
CA ILE A 10 13.01 2.33 39.70
C ILE A 10 14.40 2.79 40.14
N ARG A 11 14.93 2.28 41.23
CA ARG A 11 16.30 2.59 41.65
C ARG A 11 17.37 2.15 40.64
N SER A 12 17.17 0.95 40.06
CA SER A 12 18.02 0.41 39.00
C SER A 12 18.01 1.29 37.75
N LEU A 13 16.85 1.72 37.32
CA LEU A 13 16.66 2.59 36.15
C LEU A 13 17.31 3.96 36.38
N ARG A 14 17.11 4.57 37.55
CA ARG A 14 17.75 5.86 37.90
C ARG A 14 19.27 5.79 37.93
N LYS A 15 19.87 4.67 38.37
CA LYS A 15 21.33 4.49 38.43
C LYS A 15 21.97 4.34 37.04
N ASN A 16 21.20 3.85 36.05
CA ASN A 16 21.70 3.52 34.72
C ASN A 16 21.02 4.33 33.61
N LYS A 17 20.96 5.67 33.77
CA LYS A 17 20.16 6.57 32.90
C LYS A 17 20.41 6.40 31.40
N SER A 18 21.68 6.41 30.97
CA SER A 18 22.04 6.28 29.55
C SER A 18 21.56 4.96 28.93
N TYR A 19 21.70 3.87 29.69
CA TYR A 19 21.19 2.55 29.31
C TYR A 19 19.67 2.56 29.12
N VAL A 20 18.95 3.14 30.10
CA VAL A 20 17.48 3.21 30.05
C VAL A 20 17.02 4.05 28.89
N ILE A 21 17.63 5.23 28.69
CA ILE A 21 17.27 6.14 27.60
C ILE A 21 17.43 5.43 26.25
N ILE A 22 18.61 4.86 25.95
CA ILE A 22 18.88 4.23 24.66
C ILE A 22 17.89 3.08 24.38
N ASN A 23 17.64 2.21 25.36
CA ASN A 23 16.74 1.08 25.17
C ASN A 23 15.27 1.52 25.11
N THR A 24 14.85 2.48 25.96
CA THR A 24 13.46 2.97 25.98
C THR A 24 13.11 3.69 24.69
N PHE A 25 14.00 4.53 24.16
CA PHE A 25 13.76 5.20 22.88
C PHE A 25 13.83 4.20 21.69
N GLY A 26 14.86 3.34 21.65
CA GLY A 26 14.99 2.37 20.56
C GLY A 26 13.80 1.40 20.49
N LEU A 27 13.38 0.86 21.64
CA LEU A 27 12.20 -0.01 21.70
C LEU A 27 10.91 0.79 21.52
N GLY A 28 10.85 2.05 21.98
CA GLY A 28 9.70 2.94 21.77
C GLY A 28 9.43 3.18 20.28
N ILE A 29 10.47 3.47 19.49
CA ILE A 29 10.34 3.61 18.04
C ILE A 29 9.88 2.28 17.41
N ALA A 30 10.44 1.14 17.83
CA ALA A 30 10.03 -0.17 17.34
C ALA A 30 8.54 -0.45 17.63
N LEU A 31 8.06 -0.10 18.83
CA LEU A 31 6.66 -0.23 19.21
C LEU A 31 5.75 0.73 18.43
N ALA A 32 6.21 1.96 18.13
CA ALA A 32 5.47 2.88 17.26
C ALA A 32 5.33 2.32 15.83
N CYS A 33 6.36 1.65 15.29
CA CYS A 33 6.28 0.93 14.02
C CYS A 33 5.28 -0.25 14.10
N CYS A 34 5.24 -0.97 15.22
CA CYS A 34 4.24 -2.02 15.44
C CYS A 34 2.81 -1.45 15.49
N ILE A 35 2.61 -0.27 16.07
CA ILE A 35 1.31 0.42 16.06
C ILE A 35 0.90 0.78 14.63
N ALA A 36 1.83 1.31 13.82
CA ALA A 36 1.56 1.61 12.42
C ALA A 36 1.23 0.34 11.59
N ALA A 37 1.96 -0.76 11.82
CA ALA A 37 1.66 -2.04 11.18
C ALA A 37 0.31 -2.63 11.65
N TYR A 38 -0.01 -2.49 12.94
CA TYR A 38 -1.30 -2.90 13.49
C TYR A 38 -2.46 -2.16 12.85
N LEU A 39 -2.29 -0.87 12.51
CA LEU A 39 -3.33 -0.11 11.82
C LEU A 39 -3.75 -0.77 10.50
N ILE A 40 -2.78 -1.24 9.71
CA ILE A 40 -3.06 -1.94 8.44
C ILE A 40 -3.74 -3.29 8.71
N LEU A 41 -3.29 -4.01 9.72
CA LEU A 41 -3.89 -5.28 10.10
C LEU A 41 -5.33 -5.08 10.57
N ALA A 42 -5.58 -4.09 11.43
CA ALA A 42 -6.91 -3.76 11.95
C ALA A 42 -7.86 -3.31 10.82
N PHE A 43 -7.36 -2.55 9.84
CA PHE A 43 -8.14 -2.20 8.64
C PHE A 43 -8.77 -3.44 7.98
N ASN A 44 -7.99 -4.53 7.85
CA ASN A 44 -8.48 -5.75 7.22
C ASN A 44 -9.31 -6.64 8.17
N VAL A 45 -8.89 -6.77 9.43
CA VAL A 45 -9.58 -7.64 10.41
C VAL A 45 -10.93 -7.05 10.82
N GLU A 46 -10.99 -5.73 10.99
CA GLU A 46 -12.21 -5.02 11.41
C GLU A 46 -13.04 -4.52 10.20
N PHE A 47 -12.77 -5.02 8.99
CA PHE A 47 -13.49 -4.65 7.78
C PHE A 47 -14.96 -5.06 7.89
N ASP A 48 -15.88 -4.11 7.64
CA ASP A 48 -17.34 -4.25 7.81
C ASP A 48 -17.83 -4.58 9.24
N SER A 49 -16.97 -4.40 10.24
CA SER A 49 -17.33 -4.75 11.64
C SER A 49 -18.35 -3.80 12.28
N PHE A 50 -18.60 -2.62 11.69
CA PHE A 50 -19.55 -1.66 12.26
C PHE A 50 -21.01 -2.05 12.01
N HIS A 51 -21.30 -2.94 11.07
CA HIS A 51 -22.63 -3.49 10.87
C HIS A 51 -22.96 -4.54 11.93
N ALA A 52 -24.16 -4.45 12.51
CA ALA A 52 -24.62 -5.44 13.48
C ALA A 52 -24.63 -6.85 12.86
N ASP A 53 -24.00 -7.83 13.55
CA ASP A 53 -23.85 -9.19 13.03
C ASP A 53 -25.18 -9.81 12.62
N LYS A 54 -26.20 -9.73 13.48
CA LYS A 54 -27.54 -10.27 13.22
C LYS A 54 -28.21 -9.73 11.98
N LYS A 55 -27.89 -8.46 11.60
CA LYS A 55 -28.48 -7.83 10.44
C LYS A 55 -27.86 -8.33 9.15
N VAL A 56 -26.53 -8.54 9.15
CA VAL A 56 -25.78 -8.91 7.94
C VAL A 56 -25.54 -10.41 7.77
N GLU A 57 -25.90 -11.23 8.75
CA GLU A 57 -25.79 -12.72 8.68
C GLU A 57 -26.56 -13.31 7.50
N ARG A 58 -27.67 -12.68 7.10
CA ARG A 58 -28.52 -13.12 6.00
C ARG A 58 -28.24 -12.42 4.68
N ILE A 59 -27.24 -11.52 4.67
CA ILE A 59 -26.86 -10.79 3.47
C ILE A 59 -25.73 -11.51 2.76
N TYR A 60 -25.91 -11.71 1.46
CA TYR A 60 -24.97 -12.35 0.57
C TYR A 60 -24.65 -11.43 -0.59
N LYS A 61 -23.41 -11.45 -1.04
CA LYS A 61 -22.98 -10.80 -2.28
C LYS A 61 -22.98 -11.79 -3.42
N ILE A 62 -23.27 -11.31 -4.62
CA ILE A 62 -23.17 -12.14 -5.83
C ILE A 62 -21.78 -12.01 -6.40
N HIS A 63 -21.11 -13.15 -6.57
CA HIS A 63 -19.89 -13.27 -7.34
C HIS A 63 -20.21 -13.87 -8.69
N THR A 64 -19.71 -13.22 -9.74
CA THR A 64 -19.82 -13.71 -11.13
C THR A 64 -18.51 -14.36 -11.52
N HIS A 65 -18.56 -15.63 -11.88
CA HIS A 65 -17.44 -16.36 -12.42
C HIS A 65 -17.44 -16.22 -13.93
N LEU A 66 -16.40 -15.57 -14.46
CA LEU A 66 -16.24 -15.32 -15.90
C LEU A 66 -15.13 -16.23 -16.44
N LYS A 67 -15.40 -16.89 -17.56
CA LYS A 67 -14.37 -17.66 -18.27
C LYS A 67 -13.70 -16.76 -19.29
N GLU A 68 -12.42 -16.49 -19.09
CA GLU A 68 -11.60 -15.81 -20.07
C GLU A 68 -11.29 -16.73 -21.26
N LYS A 69 -10.86 -16.15 -22.36
CA LYS A 69 -10.62 -16.90 -23.61
C LYS A 69 -9.47 -17.91 -23.53
N ASP A 70 -8.50 -17.66 -22.66
CA ASP A 70 -7.43 -18.61 -22.31
C ASP A 70 -7.92 -19.81 -21.47
N GLY A 71 -9.22 -19.82 -21.12
CA GLY A 71 -9.87 -20.84 -20.31
C GLY A 71 -9.77 -20.61 -18.80
N LYS A 72 -9.09 -19.56 -18.36
CA LYS A 72 -8.99 -19.19 -16.95
C LYS A 72 -10.34 -18.67 -16.46
N ILE A 73 -10.73 -19.06 -15.26
CA ILE A 73 -11.91 -18.53 -14.59
C ILE A 73 -11.47 -17.41 -13.63
N ILE A 74 -12.02 -16.23 -13.84
CA ILE A 74 -11.83 -15.08 -12.95
C ILE A 74 -13.13 -14.81 -12.17
N GLN A 75 -12.99 -14.22 -10.98
CA GLN A 75 -14.12 -13.88 -10.12
C GLN A 75 -14.27 -12.37 -10.03
N ASN A 76 -15.48 -11.88 -10.29
CA ASN A 76 -15.84 -10.48 -10.15
C ASN A 76 -16.92 -10.30 -9.07
N ASN A 77 -16.88 -9.17 -8.37
CA ASN A 77 -17.84 -8.83 -7.31
C ASN A 77 -19.00 -7.97 -7.86
N ASN A 78 -19.56 -8.38 -8.98
CA ASN A 78 -20.64 -7.69 -9.68
C ASN A 78 -21.57 -8.69 -10.37
N ALA A 79 -22.75 -8.25 -10.74
CA ALA A 79 -23.73 -9.03 -11.49
C ALA A 79 -24.49 -8.11 -12.46
N PRO A 80 -25.11 -8.67 -13.54
CA PRO A 80 -25.89 -7.88 -14.48
C PRO A 80 -26.95 -7.02 -13.77
N MET A 81 -27.16 -5.81 -14.29
CA MET A 81 -28.14 -4.86 -13.76
C MET A 81 -29.53 -5.47 -13.65
N ALA A 82 -29.93 -6.30 -14.63
CA ALA A 82 -31.21 -6.96 -14.72
C ALA A 82 -31.41 -8.15 -13.77
N LEU A 83 -30.32 -8.80 -13.32
CA LEU A 83 -30.40 -10.05 -12.57
C LEU A 83 -31.23 -9.95 -11.29
N PRO A 84 -30.97 -8.97 -10.34
CA PRO A 84 -31.71 -8.92 -9.09
C PRO A 84 -33.20 -8.64 -9.25
N PRO A 85 -33.66 -7.63 -10.03
CA PRO A 85 -35.08 -7.33 -10.14
C PRO A 85 -35.89 -8.47 -10.81
N ILE A 86 -35.26 -9.29 -11.66
CA ILE A 86 -35.91 -10.45 -12.26
C ILE A 86 -35.87 -11.68 -11.34
N ALA A 87 -34.73 -11.92 -10.69
CA ALA A 87 -34.55 -13.12 -9.88
C ALA A 87 -35.36 -13.09 -8.56
N VAL A 88 -35.47 -11.92 -7.92
CA VAL A 88 -36.14 -11.81 -6.60
C VAL A 88 -37.60 -12.23 -6.62
N PRO A 89 -38.44 -11.83 -7.60
CA PRO A 89 -39.79 -12.32 -7.69
C PRO A 89 -39.93 -13.81 -8.07
N GLU A 90 -38.93 -14.37 -8.77
CA GLU A 90 -38.98 -15.73 -9.31
C GLU A 90 -38.35 -16.79 -8.40
N ILE A 91 -37.40 -16.41 -7.51
CA ILE A 91 -36.67 -17.34 -6.67
C ILE A 91 -37.12 -17.18 -5.23
N ALA A 92 -37.81 -18.18 -4.71
CA ALA A 92 -38.22 -18.22 -3.31
C ALA A 92 -36.98 -18.23 -2.37
N GLY A 93 -37.04 -17.47 -1.30
CA GLY A 93 -35.97 -17.41 -0.31
C GLY A 93 -35.09 -16.17 -0.41
N ILE A 94 -35.30 -15.30 -1.42
CA ILE A 94 -34.69 -13.97 -1.50
C ILE A 94 -35.73 -12.95 -0.98
N GLU A 95 -35.39 -12.22 0.07
CA GLU A 95 -36.31 -11.25 0.70
C GLU A 95 -36.21 -9.87 0.01
N ARG A 96 -35.00 -9.39 -0.23
CA ARG A 96 -34.71 -8.13 -0.88
C ARG A 96 -33.30 -8.11 -1.48
N PHE A 97 -33.02 -7.08 -2.26
CA PHE A 97 -31.70 -6.87 -2.86
C PHE A 97 -31.32 -5.38 -2.85
N THR A 98 -30.04 -5.12 -3.04
CA THR A 98 -29.52 -3.79 -3.39
C THR A 98 -28.34 -3.93 -4.34
N ARG A 99 -28.32 -3.08 -5.34
CA ARG A 99 -27.19 -2.88 -6.26
C ARG A 99 -26.40 -1.67 -5.79
N PHE A 100 -25.12 -1.69 -6.02
CA PHE A 100 -24.20 -0.63 -5.60
C PHE A 100 -23.20 -0.37 -6.72
N LEU A 101 -23.17 0.86 -7.21
CA LEU A 101 -22.19 1.31 -8.18
C LEU A 101 -21.89 2.79 -7.99
N SER A 102 -20.77 3.26 -8.56
CA SER A 102 -20.39 4.67 -8.44
C SER A 102 -19.99 5.21 -9.80
N ASP A 103 -20.24 6.49 -10.00
CA ASP A 103 -19.82 7.24 -11.18
C ASP A 103 -19.25 8.61 -10.80
N GLY A 104 -18.43 9.17 -11.67
CA GLY A 104 -17.90 10.54 -11.52
C GLY A 104 -18.89 11.57 -12.06
N GLY A 105 -19.05 12.66 -11.33
CA GLY A 105 -19.86 13.80 -11.76
C GLY A 105 -19.41 15.08 -11.08
N TYR A 106 -19.88 16.20 -11.59
CA TYR A 106 -19.68 17.50 -10.92
C TYR A 106 -20.90 17.80 -10.07
N MET A 107 -20.65 18.19 -8.82
CA MET A 107 -21.70 18.60 -7.90
C MET A 107 -21.55 20.09 -7.59
N ARG A 108 -22.63 20.85 -7.74
CA ARG A 108 -22.62 22.32 -7.61
C ARG A 108 -23.65 22.77 -6.57
N TYR A 109 -23.23 23.74 -5.76
CA TYR A 109 -24.08 24.55 -4.88
C TYR A 109 -23.67 26.01 -4.95
N GLY A 110 -24.49 26.88 -5.55
CA GLY A 110 -24.11 28.25 -5.84
C GLY A 110 -22.85 28.33 -6.72
N GLU A 111 -21.85 29.07 -6.25
CA GLU A 111 -20.54 29.19 -6.93
C GLU A 111 -19.58 28.03 -6.68
N LYS A 112 -19.90 27.14 -5.70
CA LYS A 112 -19.03 26.01 -5.39
C LYS A 112 -19.36 24.84 -6.31
N ALA A 113 -18.38 24.43 -7.12
CA ALA A 113 -18.48 23.25 -7.97
C ALA A 113 -17.22 22.38 -7.82
N PHE A 114 -17.41 21.06 -7.55
CA PHE A 114 -16.32 20.12 -7.42
C PHE A 114 -16.65 18.82 -8.15
N SER A 115 -15.60 18.14 -8.63
CA SER A 115 -15.72 16.76 -9.09
C SER A 115 -15.90 15.85 -7.88
N GLU A 116 -16.97 15.05 -7.89
CA GLU A 116 -17.32 14.14 -6.79
C GLU A 116 -17.64 12.76 -7.35
N ARG A 117 -17.36 11.76 -6.53
CA ARG A 117 -17.79 10.39 -6.82
C ARG A 117 -19.18 10.17 -6.22
N ILE A 118 -20.16 9.98 -7.08
CA ILE A 118 -21.54 9.77 -6.68
C ILE A 118 -21.85 8.27 -6.73
N THR A 119 -22.38 7.78 -5.65
CA THR A 119 -22.78 6.38 -5.51
C THR A 119 -24.26 6.23 -5.77
N PHE A 120 -24.62 5.15 -6.43
CA PHE A 120 -26.00 4.80 -6.78
C PHE A 120 -26.38 3.48 -6.10
N ALA A 121 -27.53 3.47 -5.44
CA ALA A 121 -28.05 2.28 -4.78
C ALA A 121 -29.56 2.15 -4.88
N ASP A 122 -30.09 0.94 -4.70
CA ASP A 122 -31.55 0.71 -4.61
C ASP A 122 -32.13 1.27 -3.30
N SER A 123 -33.45 1.49 -3.28
CA SER A 123 -34.17 2.05 -2.11
C SER A 123 -34.04 1.20 -0.84
N THR A 124 -33.71 -0.06 -0.98
CA THR A 124 -33.56 -1.06 0.08
C THR A 124 -32.21 -0.98 0.79
N PHE A 125 -31.26 -0.20 0.28
CA PHE A 125 -29.89 -0.13 0.82
C PHE A 125 -29.85 0.15 2.33
N PHE A 126 -30.53 1.20 2.77
CA PHE A 126 -30.57 1.57 4.21
C PHE A 126 -31.43 0.64 5.06
N ASP A 127 -32.29 -0.18 4.46
CA ASP A 127 -33.00 -1.24 5.16
C ASP A 127 -32.08 -2.44 5.43
N MET A 128 -31.13 -2.71 4.49
CA MET A 128 -30.20 -3.83 4.57
C MET A 128 -28.94 -3.50 5.42
N PHE A 129 -28.43 -2.27 5.35
CA PHE A 129 -27.16 -1.87 5.97
C PHE A 129 -27.32 -0.73 6.98
N ASP A 130 -26.47 -0.73 8.01
CA ASP A 130 -26.50 0.25 9.09
C ASP A 130 -25.68 1.50 8.72
N TYR A 131 -26.37 2.60 8.41
CA TYR A 131 -25.76 3.91 8.19
C TYR A 131 -26.52 4.94 9.02
N PRO A 132 -26.04 5.27 10.25
CA PRO A 132 -26.74 6.19 11.13
C PRO A 132 -26.75 7.61 10.54
N LEU A 133 -27.89 8.28 10.65
CA LEU A 133 -28.05 9.67 10.25
C LEU A 133 -27.56 10.61 11.36
N LEU A 134 -26.89 11.69 10.94
CA LEU A 134 -26.67 12.87 11.77
C LEU A 134 -27.92 13.76 11.71
N LYS A 135 -28.48 13.95 10.50
CA LYS A 135 -29.69 14.74 10.24
C LYS A 135 -30.49 14.14 9.07
N GLY A 136 -31.81 14.43 9.04
CA GLY A 136 -32.68 13.95 7.99
C GLY A 136 -33.40 12.64 8.36
N ASN A 137 -33.93 11.94 7.34
CA ASN A 137 -34.70 10.70 7.53
C ASN A 137 -34.41 9.71 6.40
N HIS A 138 -34.10 8.45 6.71
CA HIS A 138 -33.88 7.39 5.73
C HIS A 138 -35.05 7.21 4.73
N LYS A 139 -36.30 7.50 5.16
CA LYS A 139 -37.46 7.45 4.25
C LYS A 139 -37.36 8.41 3.07
N ALA A 140 -36.60 9.52 3.22
CA ALA A 140 -36.36 10.45 2.12
C ALA A 140 -35.58 9.79 0.95
N PHE A 141 -34.82 8.73 1.19
CA PHE A 141 -34.10 7.98 0.14
C PHE A 141 -35.06 7.24 -0.83
N LYS A 142 -36.32 7.08 -0.48
CA LYS A 142 -37.34 6.52 -1.40
C LYS A 142 -37.68 7.49 -2.55
N ASN A 143 -37.41 8.79 -2.38
CA ASN A 143 -37.54 9.76 -3.47
C ASN A 143 -36.35 9.63 -4.44
N LYS A 144 -36.63 9.51 -5.73
CA LYS A 144 -35.64 9.37 -6.81
C LYS A 144 -34.63 10.52 -6.81
N HIS A 145 -35.10 11.75 -6.59
CA HIS A 145 -34.26 12.96 -6.62
C HIS A 145 -33.68 13.34 -5.23
N SER A 146 -33.62 12.40 -4.30
CA SER A 146 -32.98 12.62 -2.99
C SER A 146 -31.55 12.17 -3.02
N ILE A 147 -30.64 12.99 -2.46
CA ILE A 147 -29.23 12.65 -2.25
C ILE A 147 -28.91 12.63 -0.75
N PHE A 148 -28.12 11.66 -0.36
CA PHE A 148 -27.59 11.53 0.99
C PHE A 148 -26.10 11.85 0.97
N LEU A 149 -25.63 12.69 1.90
CA LEU A 149 -24.25 13.14 1.95
C LEU A 149 -23.55 12.61 3.21
N SER A 150 -22.27 12.38 3.13
CA SER A 150 -21.45 12.24 4.34
C SER A 150 -21.36 13.57 5.07
N GLU A 151 -21.10 13.54 6.38
CA GLU A 151 -20.87 14.72 7.20
C GLU A 151 -19.78 15.63 6.62
N GLU A 152 -18.68 15.03 6.14
CA GLU A 152 -17.57 15.75 5.54
C GLU A 152 -17.97 16.48 4.26
N LEU A 153 -18.72 15.81 3.37
CA LEU A 153 -19.18 16.40 2.12
C LEU A 153 -20.22 17.50 2.36
N ALA A 154 -21.15 17.27 3.30
CA ALA A 154 -22.11 18.30 3.69
C ALA A 154 -21.39 19.55 4.21
N LYS A 155 -20.36 19.41 5.04
CA LYS A 155 -19.55 20.52 5.54
C LYS A 155 -18.78 21.24 4.42
N LYS A 156 -18.26 20.50 3.43
CA LYS A 156 -17.54 21.05 2.27
C LYS A 156 -18.40 22.03 1.46
N TYR A 157 -19.67 21.69 1.24
CA TYR A 157 -20.58 22.51 0.42
C TYR A 157 -21.29 23.60 1.23
N PHE A 158 -21.80 23.27 2.40
CA PHE A 158 -22.70 24.11 3.18
C PHE A 158 -22.03 24.78 4.39
N GLY A 159 -20.81 24.35 4.78
CA GLY A 159 -20.17 24.86 5.99
C GLY A 159 -20.93 24.45 7.23
N GLU A 160 -21.39 25.43 8.01
CA GLU A 160 -22.19 25.21 9.22
C GLU A 160 -23.72 25.36 8.96
N GLU A 161 -24.13 25.62 7.71
CA GLU A 161 -25.54 25.71 7.34
C GLU A 161 -26.22 24.33 7.38
N GLU A 162 -27.54 24.36 7.60
CA GLU A 162 -28.37 23.14 7.48
C GLU A 162 -28.36 22.64 6.04
N ALA A 163 -27.87 21.44 5.82
CA ALA A 163 -27.76 20.83 4.48
C ALA A 163 -29.09 20.19 4.02
N VAL A 164 -29.87 19.61 4.96
CA VAL A 164 -31.13 18.91 4.62
C VAL A 164 -32.15 19.89 4.02
N GLY A 165 -32.75 19.48 2.89
CA GLY A 165 -33.70 20.29 2.13
C GLY A 165 -33.07 21.25 1.11
N LYS A 166 -31.74 21.44 1.11
CA LYS A 166 -31.03 22.24 0.09
C LYS A 166 -30.99 21.48 -1.25
N ILE A 167 -30.96 22.22 -2.34
CA ILE A 167 -30.86 21.69 -3.71
C ILE A 167 -29.43 21.75 -4.16
N LEU A 168 -28.94 20.64 -4.69
CA LEU A 168 -27.65 20.50 -5.39
C LEU A 168 -27.91 20.21 -6.86
N VAL A 169 -27.07 20.74 -7.73
CA VAL A 169 -27.09 20.42 -9.16
C VAL A 169 -25.95 19.46 -9.45
N LEU A 170 -26.29 18.32 -10.00
CA LEU A 170 -25.34 17.31 -10.44
C LEU A 170 -25.23 17.37 -11.96
N ASN A 171 -24.00 17.41 -12.47
CA ASN A 171 -23.70 17.37 -13.89
C ASN A 171 -22.86 16.13 -14.18
N PHE A 172 -23.36 15.26 -15.06
CA PHE A 172 -22.69 14.04 -15.50
C PHE A 172 -22.19 14.20 -16.92
N GLN A 173 -21.42 13.25 -17.40
CA GLN A 173 -21.00 13.17 -18.81
C GLN A 173 -22.21 13.37 -19.74
N ASN A 174 -22.03 14.09 -20.83
CA ASN A 174 -23.05 14.47 -21.83
C ASN A 174 -23.97 15.64 -21.44
N GLU A 175 -23.50 16.59 -20.64
CA GLU A 175 -24.23 17.83 -20.30
C GLU A 175 -25.59 17.59 -19.60
N PHE A 176 -25.81 16.38 -19.03
CA PHE A 176 -27.04 16.08 -18.32
C PHE A 176 -27.00 16.62 -16.90
N GLU A 177 -27.84 17.59 -16.59
CA GLU A 177 -27.98 18.16 -15.26
C GLU A 177 -29.19 17.58 -14.53
N VAL A 178 -28.99 17.22 -13.26
CA VAL A 178 -30.04 16.73 -12.36
C VAL A 178 -30.05 17.56 -11.08
N GLU A 179 -31.21 18.13 -10.77
CA GLU A 179 -31.42 18.76 -9.47
C GLU A 179 -31.82 17.69 -8.44
N VAL A 180 -31.10 17.66 -7.33
CA VAL A 180 -31.35 16.73 -6.22
C VAL A 180 -31.48 17.47 -4.90
N ILE A 181 -32.36 16.96 -4.04
CA ILE A 181 -32.59 17.54 -2.70
C ILE A 181 -31.82 16.71 -1.67
N VAL A 182 -31.08 17.36 -0.79
CA VAL A 182 -30.42 16.70 0.33
C VAL A 182 -31.46 16.12 1.28
N GLY A 183 -31.65 14.80 1.28
CA GLY A 183 -32.59 14.07 2.13
C GLY A 183 -32.06 13.67 3.49
N GLY A 184 -30.73 13.61 3.62
CA GLY A 184 -30.08 13.26 4.87
C GLY A 184 -28.57 13.46 4.84
N VAL A 185 -28.01 13.65 6.03
CA VAL A 185 -26.58 13.69 6.30
C VAL A 185 -26.23 12.52 7.20
N LEU A 186 -25.31 11.67 6.73
CA LEU A 186 -24.87 10.48 7.42
C LEU A 186 -23.78 10.82 8.43
N LYS A 187 -23.81 10.16 9.58
CA LYS A 187 -22.68 10.19 10.52
C LYS A 187 -21.45 9.57 9.86
N LYS A 188 -20.28 10.01 10.28
CA LYS A 188 -19.01 9.38 9.89
C LYS A 188 -19.05 7.89 10.26
N VAL A 189 -18.82 7.05 9.27
CA VAL A 189 -18.63 5.60 9.44
C VAL A 189 -17.17 5.23 9.25
N PRO A 190 -16.70 4.09 9.78
CA PRO A 190 -15.35 3.61 9.51
C PRO A 190 -15.11 3.43 8.01
N VAL A 191 -13.95 3.82 7.52
CA VAL A 191 -13.61 3.74 6.08
C VAL A 191 -13.28 2.32 5.61
N ASN A 192 -12.99 1.42 6.54
CA ASN A 192 -12.75 0.00 6.29
C ASN A 192 -14.07 -0.77 6.16
N ASN A 193 -14.84 -0.40 5.17
CA ASN A 193 -16.10 -1.06 4.85
C ASN A 193 -16.33 -1.18 3.34
N SER A 194 -17.19 -2.10 2.96
CA SER A 194 -17.55 -2.38 1.57
C SER A 194 -18.20 -1.18 0.86
N PHE A 195 -18.90 -0.32 1.58
CA PHE A 195 -19.68 0.77 1.00
C PHE A 195 -19.22 2.14 1.52
N TYR A 196 -17.95 2.46 1.35
CA TYR A 196 -17.49 3.81 1.65
C TYR A 196 -17.87 4.77 0.51
N PHE A 197 -18.74 5.71 0.82
CA PHE A 197 -19.21 6.73 -0.11
C PHE A 197 -19.38 8.07 0.59
N THR A 198 -19.30 9.15 -0.18
CA THR A 198 -19.48 10.53 0.30
C THR A 198 -20.83 11.10 -0.11
N ALA A 199 -21.37 10.68 -1.25
CA ALA A 199 -22.67 11.02 -1.77
C ALA A 199 -23.37 9.77 -2.30
N MET A 200 -24.67 9.61 -2.01
CA MET A 200 -25.47 8.48 -2.49
C MET A 200 -26.83 8.94 -2.96
N MET A 201 -27.24 8.43 -4.12
CA MET A 201 -28.57 8.63 -4.69
C MET A 201 -29.15 7.33 -5.22
N ARG A 202 -30.40 7.41 -5.68
CA ARG A 202 -31.11 6.24 -6.22
C ARG A 202 -30.56 5.79 -7.56
N ILE A 203 -30.47 4.46 -7.74
CA ILE A 203 -29.92 3.82 -8.94
C ILE A 203 -30.75 4.09 -10.19
N GLU A 204 -32.05 4.36 -10.04
CA GLU A 204 -32.94 4.67 -11.17
C GLU A 204 -32.57 5.98 -11.90
N ASN A 205 -31.77 6.85 -11.27
CA ASN A 205 -31.25 8.04 -11.94
C ASN A 205 -30.27 7.71 -13.08
N LEU A 206 -29.63 6.53 -13.05
CA LEU A 206 -28.74 6.11 -14.14
C LEU A 206 -29.44 5.99 -15.50
N HIS A 207 -30.74 5.67 -15.50
CA HIS A 207 -31.51 5.67 -16.73
C HIS A 207 -31.55 7.05 -17.37
N ASP A 208 -31.78 8.08 -16.57
CA ASP A 208 -31.87 9.46 -17.08
C ASP A 208 -30.48 9.97 -17.48
N ILE A 209 -29.47 9.68 -16.67
CA ILE A 209 -28.08 10.16 -16.83
C ILE A 209 -27.41 9.51 -18.06
N HIS A 210 -27.48 8.20 -18.17
CA HIS A 210 -26.70 7.43 -19.14
C HIS A 210 -27.55 6.71 -20.18
N LYS A 211 -28.87 6.91 -20.18
CA LYS A 211 -29.85 6.15 -21.01
C LYS A 211 -29.77 4.63 -20.76
N LEU A 212 -29.26 4.25 -19.58
CA LEU A 212 -29.12 2.86 -19.18
C LEU A 212 -30.47 2.27 -18.78
N ALA A 213 -30.83 1.17 -19.40
CA ALA A 213 -31.95 0.38 -18.91
C ALA A 213 -31.53 -0.29 -17.58
N VAL A 214 -32.27 -0.05 -16.50
CA VAL A 214 -32.03 -0.65 -15.18
C VAL A 214 -32.27 -2.17 -15.16
N ASP A 215 -32.76 -2.73 -16.26
CA ASP A 215 -32.97 -4.14 -16.53
C ASP A 215 -32.07 -4.68 -17.66
N ALA A 216 -30.99 -3.99 -18.00
CA ALA A 216 -30.05 -4.41 -19.03
C ALA A 216 -29.23 -5.64 -18.61
N TRP A 217 -29.07 -6.60 -19.53
CA TRP A 217 -28.25 -7.81 -19.35
C TRP A 217 -26.81 -7.67 -19.85
N GLY A 218 -26.57 -6.79 -20.80
CA GLY A 218 -25.31 -6.68 -21.54
C GLY A 218 -24.53 -5.41 -21.29
N ASP A 219 -24.90 -4.60 -20.30
CA ASP A 219 -24.19 -3.38 -20.01
C ASP A 219 -22.81 -3.64 -19.41
N TRP A 220 -21.87 -2.71 -19.64
CA TRP A 220 -20.53 -2.76 -19.06
C TRP A 220 -20.50 -2.31 -17.58
N ARG A 221 -21.57 -1.69 -17.10
CA ARG A 221 -21.72 -1.15 -15.73
C ARG A 221 -22.41 -2.12 -14.78
N ASP A 222 -22.05 -3.40 -14.83
CA ASP A 222 -22.58 -4.38 -13.89
C ASP A 222 -22.31 -3.94 -12.44
N PRO A 223 -23.34 -3.72 -11.58
CA PRO A 223 -23.18 -3.27 -10.20
C PRO A 223 -22.68 -4.38 -9.27
N SER A 224 -22.04 -4.01 -8.17
CA SER A 224 -21.90 -4.92 -7.04
C SER A 224 -23.27 -5.16 -6.42
N THR A 225 -23.69 -6.42 -6.36
CA THR A 225 -25.07 -6.81 -6.01
C THR A 225 -25.10 -7.62 -4.72
N TYR A 226 -26.02 -7.25 -3.84
CA TYR A 226 -26.22 -7.88 -2.54
C TYR A 226 -27.66 -8.32 -2.38
N MET A 227 -27.86 -9.50 -1.79
CA MET A 227 -29.19 -10.07 -1.56
C MET A 227 -29.35 -10.45 -0.08
N GLU A 228 -30.49 -10.13 0.49
CA GLU A 228 -30.88 -10.61 1.81
C GLU A 228 -31.75 -11.85 1.62
N LEU A 229 -31.36 -12.94 2.24
CA LEU A 229 -32.05 -14.20 2.20
C LEU A 229 -32.96 -14.38 3.42
N THR A 230 -34.04 -15.13 3.27
CA THR A 230 -34.87 -15.56 4.41
C THR A 230 -34.08 -16.52 5.30
N SER A 231 -34.43 -16.59 6.57
CA SER A 231 -33.72 -17.44 7.56
C SER A 231 -33.70 -18.94 7.21
N ALA A 232 -34.64 -19.40 6.42
CA ALA A 232 -34.75 -20.80 5.99
C ALA A 232 -34.07 -21.07 4.63
N ALA A 233 -33.56 -20.04 3.96
CA ALA A 233 -33.03 -20.17 2.62
C ALA A 233 -31.62 -20.79 2.62
N ASN A 234 -31.34 -21.61 1.60
CA ASN A 234 -30.03 -22.18 1.33
C ASN A 234 -29.33 -21.43 0.19
N ALA A 235 -28.30 -20.69 0.50
CA ALA A 235 -27.58 -19.87 -0.48
C ALA A 235 -27.02 -20.67 -1.66
N ALA A 236 -26.51 -21.89 -1.42
CA ALA A 236 -25.99 -22.74 -2.49
C ALA A 236 -27.10 -23.22 -3.44
N SER A 237 -28.31 -23.49 -2.92
CA SER A 237 -29.47 -23.84 -3.72
C SER A 237 -29.96 -22.66 -4.55
N ILE A 238 -29.97 -21.45 -3.99
CA ILE A 238 -30.33 -20.23 -4.71
C ILE A 238 -29.29 -19.90 -5.79
N SER A 239 -27.99 -20.06 -5.49
CA SER A 239 -26.92 -19.85 -6.47
C SER A 239 -27.14 -20.69 -7.73
N LYS A 240 -27.49 -21.98 -7.58
CA LYS A 240 -27.80 -22.86 -8.72
C LYS A 240 -29.01 -22.42 -9.52
N GLN A 241 -29.98 -21.76 -8.90
CA GLN A 241 -31.15 -21.27 -9.62
C GLN A 241 -30.84 -20.06 -10.52
N PHE A 242 -29.71 -19.37 -10.30
CA PHE A 242 -29.23 -18.32 -11.22
C PHE A 242 -28.70 -18.88 -12.54
N ASP A 243 -28.36 -20.17 -12.61
CA ASP A 243 -27.83 -20.79 -13.84
C ASP A 243 -28.78 -20.62 -15.04
N LYS A 244 -30.11 -20.53 -14.80
CA LYS A 244 -31.09 -20.28 -15.85
C LYS A 244 -30.95 -18.93 -16.57
N TYR A 245 -30.26 -17.95 -15.94
CA TYR A 245 -30.03 -16.62 -16.49
C TYR A 245 -28.70 -16.51 -17.24
N ILE A 246 -27.79 -17.49 -17.11
CA ILE A 246 -26.48 -17.49 -17.78
C ILE A 246 -26.59 -17.40 -19.29
N PRO A 247 -27.49 -18.19 -19.98
CA PRO A 247 -27.62 -18.08 -21.43
C PRO A 247 -28.04 -16.67 -21.87
N ILE A 248 -28.98 -16.04 -21.16
CA ILE A 248 -29.50 -14.70 -21.48
C ILE A 248 -28.37 -13.68 -21.39
N ARG A 249 -27.56 -13.78 -20.32
CA ARG A 249 -26.41 -12.89 -20.10
C ARG A 249 -25.34 -13.08 -21.18
N ASN A 250 -25.01 -14.31 -21.53
CA ASN A 250 -23.97 -14.63 -22.51
C ASN A 250 -24.41 -14.29 -23.95
N GLU A 251 -25.68 -14.30 -24.24
CA GLU A 251 -26.22 -13.82 -25.53
C GLU A 251 -26.14 -12.30 -25.62
N ALA A 252 -26.50 -11.60 -24.54
CA ALA A 252 -26.47 -10.14 -24.48
C ALA A 252 -25.05 -9.54 -24.50
N LYS A 253 -24.05 -10.27 -24.01
CA LYS A 253 -22.65 -9.81 -23.94
C LYS A 253 -21.69 -10.96 -24.26
N LYS A 254 -21.09 -10.91 -25.43
CA LYS A 254 -20.29 -12.01 -26.02
C LYS A 254 -18.82 -12.00 -25.64
N ASP A 255 -18.32 -10.89 -25.11
CA ASP A 255 -16.90 -10.67 -24.81
C ASP A 255 -16.40 -11.47 -23.60
N ASN A 256 -17.26 -11.73 -22.60
CA ASN A 256 -16.92 -12.48 -21.39
C ASN A 256 -18.05 -13.45 -21.05
N HIS A 257 -17.78 -14.75 -21.08
CA HIS A 257 -18.77 -15.76 -20.76
C HIS A 257 -18.88 -16.00 -19.25
N VAL A 258 -20.08 -15.75 -18.71
CA VAL A 258 -20.43 -16.17 -17.36
C VAL A 258 -20.57 -17.68 -17.33
N VAL A 259 -19.91 -18.33 -16.36
CA VAL A 259 -20.02 -19.78 -16.14
C VAL A 259 -20.76 -20.13 -14.86
N ALA A 260 -20.81 -19.22 -13.89
CA ALA A 260 -21.57 -19.39 -12.65
C ALA A 260 -21.85 -18.05 -11.95
N TYR A 261 -22.96 -18.00 -11.22
CA TYR A 261 -23.22 -17.00 -10.20
C TYR A 261 -23.16 -17.68 -8.83
N GLN A 262 -22.43 -17.11 -7.89
CA GLN A 262 -22.28 -17.66 -6.54
C GLN A 262 -22.67 -16.63 -5.49
N LEU A 263 -23.49 -17.04 -4.54
CA LEU A 263 -23.81 -16.24 -3.36
C LEU A 263 -22.79 -16.53 -2.25
N GLU A 264 -22.07 -15.51 -1.86
CA GLU A 264 -21.11 -15.57 -0.77
C GLU A 264 -21.55 -14.70 0.41
N PRO A 265 -21.41 -15.16 1.65
CA PRO A 265 -21.78 -14.36 2.83
C PRO A 265 -21.12 -12.97 2.79
N PHE A 266 -21.85 -11.92 3.19
CA PHE A 266 -21.35 -10.55 3.18
C PHE A 266 -20.01 -10.40 3.92
N LYS A 267 -19.84 -11.06 5.06
CA LYS A 267 -18.60 -11.03 5.86
C LYS A 267 -17.54 -12.04 5.42
N ALA A 268 -17.74 -12.78 4.33
CA ALA A 268 -16.72 -13.70 3.82
C ALA A 268 -15.41 -12.94 3.55
N TYR A 269 -14.28 -13.58 3.87
CA TYR A 269 -12.97 -12.96 3.75
C TYR A 269 -12.49 -13.04 2.30
N PHE A 270 -12.54 -11.91 1.61
CA PHE A 270 -11.97 -11.72 0.28
C PHE A 270 -11.12 -10.46 0.26
N THR A 271 -10.01 -10.53 -0.45
CA THR A 271 -9.08 -9.44 -0.67
C THR A 271 -9.10 -8.99 -2.13
N GLN A 272 -8.36 -7.93 -2.43
CA GLN A 272 -8.14 -7.48 -3.80
C GLN A 272 -7.41 -8.51 -4.69
N ASP A 273 -6.76 -9.52 -4.09
CA ASP A 273 -6.10 -10.60 -4.83
C ASP A 273 -7.12 -11.67 -5.29
N ASP A 274 -8.24 -11.82 -4.59
CA ASP A 274 -9.23 -12.85 -4.84
C ASP A 274 -10.26 -12.44 -5.91
N ILE A 275 -10.49 -11.13 -6.07
CA ILE A 275 -11.55 -10.57 -6.90
C ILE A 275 -10.96 -9.59 -7.91
N ASN A 276 -11.21 -9.84 -9.18
CA ASN A 276 -10.63 -9.05 -10.25
C ASN A 276 -11.23 -7.63 -10.33
N TRP A 277 -12.57 -7.49 -10.16
CA TRP A 277 -13.24 -6.20 -10.27
C TRP A 277 -14.57 -6.13 -9.51
N GLY A 278 -14.93 -4.91 -9.06
CA GLY A 278 -16.21 -4.57 -8.43
C GLY A 278 -16.25 -3.12 -7.94
N TYR A 279 -17.43 -2.57 -7.70
CA TYR A 279 -17.60 -1.20 -7.19
C TYR A 279 -17.45 -1.10 -5.66
N ALA A 280 -17.78 -2.18 -4.95
CA ALA A 280 -17.60 -2.22 -3.51
C ALA A 280 -16.11 -2.29 -3.14
N ASN A 281 -15.74 -1.65 -2.04
CA ASN A 281 -14.39 -1.76 -1.50
C ASN A 281 -14.13 -3.20 -1.02
N MET A 282 -12.87 -3.56 -1.01
CA MET A 282 -12.40 -4.87 -0.57
C MET A 282 -11.26 -4.70 0.42
N ARG A 283 -11.00 -5.75 1.18
CA ARG A 283 -9.80 -5.82 2.02
C ARG A 283 -8.55 -5.65 1.17
N MET A 284 -7.51 -5.09 1.79
CA MET A 284 -6.23 -4.92 1.10
C MET A 284 -5.65 -6.28 0.70
N ALA A 285 -4.89 -6.30 -0.37
CA ALA A 285 -4.09 -7.45 -0.79
C ALA A 285 -3.19 -7.99 0.34
N ALA A 286 -2.87 -9.28 0.29
CA ALA A 286 -2.05 -9.92 1.33
C ALA A 286 -0.61 -9.38 1.36
N ALA A 287 -0.05 -9.00 0.21
CA ALA A 287 1.34 -8.58 0.09
C ALA A 287 1.70 -7.36 0.98
N PRO A 288 0.99 -6.23 0.97
CA PRO A 288 1.26 -5.12 1.89
C PRO A 288 1.20 -5.51 3.36
N LEU A 289 0.23 -6.36 3.75
CA LEU A 289 0.10 -6.84 5.13
C LEU A 289 1.34 -7.60 5.58
N VAL A 290 1.80 -8.56 4.77
CA VAL A 290 2.98 -9.37 5.07
C VAL A 290 4.23 -8.51 5.12
N VAL A 291 4.40 -7.57 4.19
CA VAL A 291 5.55 -6.67 4.15
C VAL A 291 5.62 -5.81 5.40
N PHE A 292 4.59 -5.06 5.74
CA PHE A 292 4.62 -4.14 6.87
C PHE A 292 4.69 -4.84 8.22
N THR A 293 3.98 -5.97 8.38
CA THR A 293 4.04 -6.73 9.64
C THR A 293 5.39 -7.41 9.83
N SER A 294 6.00 -7.95 8.75
CA SER A 294 7.34 -8.54 8.85
C SER A 294 8.42 -7.49 9.14
N MET A 295 8.33 -6.30 8.54
CA MET A 295 9.25 -5.19 8.82
C MET A 295 9.13 -4.72 10.27
N ALA A 296 7.92 -4.54 10.80
CA ALA A 296 7.69 -4.17 12.19
C ALA A 296 8.21 -5.24 13.15
N ALA A 297 7.97 -6.53 12.83
CA ALA A 297 8.49 -7.66 13.61
C ALA A 297 10.03 -7.71 13.61
N MET A 298 10.69 -7.48 12.46
CA MET A 298 12.16 -7.43 12.38
C MET A 298 12.73 -6.34 13.27
N ILE A 299 12.16 -5.14 13.25
CA ILE A 299 12.65 -4.03 14.08
C ILE A 299 12.40 -4.31 15.55
N LEU A 300 11.25 -4.87 15.91
CA LEU A 300 10.96 -5.25 17.29
C LEU A 300 11.95 -6.31 17.78
N LEU A 301 12.28 -7.31 16.97
CA LEU A 301 13.30 -8.32 17.30
C LEU A 301 14.69 -7.70 17.50
N ILE A 302 15.11 -6.81 16.58
CA ILE A 302 16.38 -6.07 16.73
C ILE A 302 16.41 -5.30 18.06
N ALA A 303 15.32 -4.59 18.39
CA ALA A 303 15.22 -3.83 19.63
C ALA A 303 15.20 -4.73 20.88
N CYS A 304 14.48 -5.86 20.85
CA CYS A 304 14.46 -6.85 21.94
C CYS A 304 15.84 -7.48 22.15
N PHE A 305 16.54 -7.85 21.07
CA PHE A 305 17.90 -8.41 21.17
C PHE A 305 18.90 -7.37 21.69
N ASN A 306 18.76 -6.11 21.28
CA ASN A 306 19.53 -5.02 21.84
C ASN A 306 19.31 -4.89 23.36
N LEU A 307 18.06 -4.89 23.81
CA LEU A 307 17.72 -4.86 25.23
C LEU A 307 18.28 -6.09 25.98
N THR A 308 18.20 -7.29 25.38
CA THR A 308 18.79 -8.51 25.95
C THR A 308 20.32 -8.37 26.12
N ASN A 309 21.01 -7.97 25.06
CA ASN A 309 22.47 -7.82 25.05
C ASN A 309 22.92 -6.78 26.07
N THR A 310 22.25 -5.65 26.12
CA THR A 310 22.55 -4.58 27.10
C THR A 310 22.21 -5.01 28.52
N SER A 311 21.14 -5.76 28.75
CA SER A 311 20.80 -6.34 30.06
C SER A 311 21.90 -7.31 30.58
N ILE A 312 22.40 -8.19 29.69
CA ILE A 312 23.50 -9.10 30.02
C ILE A 312 24.78 -8.32 30.31
N ALA A 313 25.12 -7.26 29.56
CA ALA A 313 26.27 -6.42 29.80
C ALA A 313 26.22 -5.73 31.16
N MET A 314 25.05 -5.30 31.61
CA MET A 314 24.86 -4.68 32.92
C MET A 314 24.89 -5.66 34.08
N THR A 315 24.67 -6.94 33.81
CA THR A 315 24.69 -8.00 34.84
C THR A 315 26.02 -8.06 35.60
N SER A 316 27.13 -7.92 34.89
CA SER A 316 28.48 -7.97 35.52
C SER A 316 28.64 -6.96 36.67
N LYS A 317 28.02 -5.79 36.57
CA LYS A 317 28.02 -4.75 37.59
C LYS A 317 27.10 -5.07 38.78
N ARG A 318 26.19 -6.04 38.64
CA ARG A 318 25.17 -6.39 39.65
C ARG A 318 25.39 -7.75 40.30
N LEU A 319 26.42 -8.46 39.91
CA LEU A 319 26.68 -9.82 40.43
C LEU A 319 26.89 -9.83 41.95
N LYS A 320 27.61 -8.82 42.52
CA LYS A 320 27.79 -8.71 43.98
C LYS A 320 26.42 -8.52 44.69
N GLU A 321 25.51 -7.71 44.14
CA GLU A 321 24.16 -7.51 44.66
C GLU A 321 23.32 -8.80 44.66
N VAL A 322 23.37 -9.55 43.55
CA VAL A 322 22.68 -10.86 43.45
C VAL A 322 23.27 -11.87 44.43
N GLY A 323 24.60 -11.86 44.60
CA GLY A 323 25.32 -12.70 45.55
C GLY A 323 24.88 -12.45 46.99
N ILE A 324 24.82 -11.18 47.40
CA ILE A 324 24.36 -10.77 48.74
C ILE A 324 22.92 -11.22 48.98
N ARG A 325 22.01 -10.97 48.04
CA ARG A 325 20.63 -11.38 48.18
C ARG A 325 20.45 -12.89 48.35
N LYS A 326 21.21 -13.69 47.58
CA LYS A 326 21.20 -15.14 47.71
C LYS A 326 21.78 -15.60 49.03
N ALA A 327 22.84 -14.95 49.53
CA ALA A 327 23.44 -15.24 50.83
C ALA A 327 22.46 -14.95 51.96
N VAL A 328 21.56 -13.98 51.83
CA VAL A 328 20.49 -13.64 52.80
C VAL A 328 19.22 -14.48 52.57
N GLY A 329 19.26 -15.49 51.69
CA GLY A 329 18.16 -16.44 51.53
C GLY A 329 17.22 -16.22 50.37
N ALA A 330 17.52 -15.31 49.44
CA ALA A 330 16.66 -15.12 48.27
C ALA A 330 16.63 -16.33 47.36
N MET A 331 15.43 -16.86 47.06
CA MET A 331 15.21 -17.96 46.13
C MET A 331 15.52 -17.56 44.68
N ARG A 332 15.93 -18.56 43.88
CA ARG A 332 16.20 -18.35 42.44
C ARG A 332 15.00 -17.74 41.70
N GLN A 333 13.80 -18.21 41.98
CA GLN A 333 12.56 -17.69 41.38
C GLN A 333 12.35 -16.18 41.66
N GLN A 334 12.64 -15.73 42.87
CA GLN A 334 12.51 -14.32 43.26
C GLN A 334 13.44 -13.41 42.43
N ILE A 335 14.66 -13.91 42.17
CA ILE A 335 15.64 -13.17 41.35
C ILE A 335 15.16 -13.15 39.87
N VAL A 336 14.69 -14.28 39.33
CA VAL A 336 14.13 -14.34 37.97
C VAL A 336 12.96 -13.37 37.84
N SER A 337 11.99 -13.44 38.75
CA SER A 337 10.81 -12.57 38.73
C SER A 337 11.18 -11.09 38.81
N GLN A 338 12.18 -10.74 39.61
CA GLN A 338 12.67 -9.37 39.72
C GLN A 338 13.23 -8.86 38.38
N PHE A 339 14.10 -9.63 37.70
CA PHE A 339 14.68 -9.24 36.41
C PHE A 339 13.61 -9.15 35.31
N LEU A 340 12.65 -10.10 35.29
CA LEU A 340 11.53 -10.03 34.37
C LEU A 340 10.67 -8.78 34.61
N PHE A 341 10.45 -8.44 35.90
CA PHE A 341 9.68 -7.26 36.25
C PHE A 341 10.40 -5.96 35.85
N GLU A 342 11.73 -5.89 36.00
CA GLU A 342 12.55 -4.75 35.54
C GLU A 342 12.46 -4.61 34.01
N THR A 343 12.51 -5.73 33.28
CA THR A 343 12.38 -5.73 31.80
C THR A 343 10.97 -5.30 31.41
N LEU A 344 9.93 -5.83 32.04
CA LEU A 344 8.55 -5.43 31.81
C LEU A 344 8.34 -3.93 32.03
N LEU A 345 8.88 -3.37 33.13
CA LEU A 345 8.79 -1.94 33.41
C LEU A 345 9.48 -1.10 32.32
N THR A 346 10.67 -1.55 31.87
CA THR A 346 11.39 -0.87 30.79
C THR A 346 10.58 -0.86 29.50
N ILE A 347 9.96 -1.99 29.15
CA ILE A 347 9.14 -2.12 27.93
C ILE A 347 7.84 -1.34 28.07
N THR A 348 7.23 -1.28 29.24
CA THR A 348 6.05 -0.45 29.50
C THR A 348 6.39 1.04 29.35
N LEU A 349 7.54 1.49 29.84
CA LEU A 349 8.01 2.85 29.60
C LEU A 349 8.27 3.11 28.11
N SER A 350 8.83 2.11 27.41
CA SER A 350 9.03 2.17 25.96
C SER A 350 7.71 2.24 25.21
N LEU A 351 6.66 1.55 25.68
CA LEU A 351 5.31 1.67 25.11
C LEU A 351 4.77 3.11 25.27
N GLY A 352 4.98 3.73 26.43
CA GLY A 352 4.60 5.13 26.61
C GLY A 352 5.28 6.06 25.61
N VAL A 353 6.60 5.88 25.39
CA VAL A 353 7.34 6.62 24.35
C VAL A 353 6.81 6.25 22.95
N GLY A 354 6.54 4.98 22.69
CA GLY A 354 5.99 4.50 21.42
C GLY A 354 4.63 5.13 21.11
N LEU A 355 3.73 5.21 22.08
CA LEU A 355 2.42 5.87 21.95
C LEU A 355 2.57 7.38 21.68
N LEU A 356 3.52 8.05 22.34
CA LEU A 356 3.81 9.45 22.03
C LEU A 356 4.33 9.61 20.60
N LEU A 357 5.31 8.80 20.18
CA LEU A 357 5.87 8.85 18.83
C LEU A 357 4.85 8.47 17.76
N SER A 358 3.90 7.59 18.06
CA SER A 358 2.86 7.20 17.11
C SER A 358 1.95 8.36 16.70
N GLN A 359 1.85 9.42 17.52
CA GLN A 359 1.11 10.64 17.17
C GLN A 359 1.66 11.34 15.92
N TRP A 360 2.93 11.15 15.60
CA TRP A 360 3.57 11.70 14.40
C TRP A 360 3.84 10.62 13.34
N ILE A 361 4.25 9.43 13.74
CA ILE A 361 4.60 8.34 12.82
C ILE A 361 3.35 7.83 12.10
N VAL A 362 2.23 7.64 12.79
CA VAL A 362 1.02 7.08 12.17
C VAL A 362 0.40 8.05 11.17
N PRO A 363 0.16 9.34 11.46
CA PRO A 363 -0.34 10.29 10.45
C PRO A 363 0.60 10.41 9.23
N ALA A 364 1.93 10.45 9.45
CA ALA A 364 2.89 10.48 8.36
C ALA A 364 2.75 9.21 7.49
N PHE A 365 2.62 8.05 8.10
CA PHE A 365 2.45 6.77 7.42
C PHE A 365 1.12 6.71 6.64
N THR A 366 0.00 7.07 7.28
CA THR A 366 -1.33 7.04 6.62
C THR A 366 -1.41 8.03 5.46
N THR A 367 -0.84 9.22 5.60
CA THR A 367 -0.74 10.21 4.52
C THR A 367 0.11 9.69 3.35
N MET A 368 1.25 9.05 3.64
CA MET A 368 2.10 8.46 2.60
C MET A 368 1.35 7.44 1.75
N TRP A 369 0.49 6.64 2.35
CA TRP A 369 -0.23 5.55 1.69
C TRP A 369 -1.65 5.91 1.28
N ASN A 370 -2.07 7.18 1.47
CA ASN A 370 -3.45 7.63 1.27
C ASN A 370 -4.45 6.71 1.98
N LEU A 371 -4.11 6.27 3.19
CA LEU A 371 -5.02 5.46 4.00
C LEU A 371 -5.95 6.41 4.76
N PRO A 372 -7.25 6.40 4.47
CA PRO A 372 -8.21 7.25 5.15
C PRO A 372 -8.59 6.69 6.54
N TYR A 373 -7.63 6.09 7.24
CA TYR A 373 -7.81 5.37 8.50
C TYR A 373 -6.85 5.90 9.56
N ALA A 374 -7.37 6.38 10.66
CA ALA A 374 -6.60 7.02 11.72
C ALA A 374 -6.59 6.15 12.99
N LEU A 375 -5.70 6.47 13.94
CA LEU A 375 -5.67 5.80 15.25
C LEU A 375 -7.01 5.89 16.01
N THR A 376 -7.75 6.97 15.80
CA THR A 376 -9.07 7.20 16.41
C THR A 376 -10.16 6.28 15.86
N ASP A 377 -9.95 5.68 14.69
CA ASP A 377 -10.89 4.78 14.04
C ASP A 377 -10.72 3.33 14.53
N LEU A 378 -9.62 3.04 15.27
CA LEU A 378 -9.35 1.72 15.84
C LEU A 378 -10.27 1.40 17.02
N ASN A 379 -10.67 0.13 17.11
CA ASN A 379 -11.30 -0.36 18.32
C ASN A 379 -10.29 -0.32 19.49
N GLY A 380 -10.55 0.55 20.46
CA GLY A 380 -9.64 0.80 21.60
C GLY A 380 -9.35 -0.46 22.42
N LEU A 381 -10.29 -1.36 22.58
CA LEU A 381 -10.10 -2.62 23.31
C LEU A 381 -9.16 -3.56 22.54
N ASN A 382 -9.37 -3.72 21.22
CA ASN A 382 -8.53 -4.57 20.38
C ASN A 382 -7.09 -4.05 20.34
N LEU A 383 -6.93 -2.73 20.18
CA LEU A 383 -5.62 -2.08 20.25
C LEU A 383 -4.94 -2.33 21.59
N PHE A 384 -5.67 -2.12 22.70
CA PHE A 384 -5.13 -2.33 24.05
C PHE A 384 -4.68 -3.79 24.25
N VAL A 385 -5.51 -4.77 23.91
CA VAL A 385 -5.17 -6.19 24.02
C VAL A 385 -3.96 -6.56 23.19
N THR A 386 -3.89 -6.07 21.95
CA THR A 386 -2.76 -6.31 21.05
C THR A 386 -1.47 -5.71 21.61
N LEU A 387 -1.50 -4.45 22.07
CA LEU A 387 -0.34 -3.80 22.68
C LEU A 387 0.13 -4.51 23.94
N MET A 388 -0.79 -4.95 24.80
CA MET A 388 -0.45 -5.76 25.98
C MET A 388 0.18 -7.10 25.58
N GLY A 389 -0.34 -7.75 24.54
CA GLY A 389 0.25 -8.97 23.98
C GLY A 389 1.67 -8.75 23.47
N ILE A 390 1.90 -7.66 22.72
CA ILE A 390 3.25 -7.29 22.22
C ILE A 390 4.20 -7.02 23.40
N VAL A 391 3.77 -6.24 24.39
CA VAL A 391 4.57 -5.95 25.61
C VAL A 391 4.91 -7.22 26.37
N PHE A 392 3.95 -8.10 26.54
CA PHE A 392 4.17 -9.40 27.22
C PHE A 392 5.18 -10.26 26.45
N PHE A 393 4.98 -10.44 25.15
CA PHE A 393 5.86 -11.23 24.30
C PHE A 393 7.28 -10.64 24.22
N ALA A 394 7.40 -9.32 24.03
CA ALA A 394 8.69 -8.63 24.04
C ALA A 394 9.41 -8.77 25.41
N SER A 395 8.64 -8.74 26.52
CA SER A 395 9.18 -8.90 27.87
C SER A 395 9.74 -10.31 28.10
N LEU A 396 9.07 -11.33 27.58
CA LEU A 396 9.57 -12.69 27.60
C LEU A 396 10.83 -12.85 26.74
N LEU A 397 10.81 -12.37 25.50
CA LEU A 397 11.94 -12.47 24.58
C LEU A 397 13.19 -11.76 25.13
N ALA A 398 13.03 -10.51 25.59
CA ALA A 398 14.15 -9.73 26.06
C ALA A 398 14.58 -10.06 27.52
N GLY A 399 13.67 -10.58 28.35
CA GLY A 399 13.87 -10.73 29.80
C GLY A 399 14.22 -12.12 30.27
N ILE A 400 13.68 -13.17 29.65
CA ILE A 400 13.84 -14.57 30.15
C ILE A 400 15.30 -14.96 30.23
N TYR A 401 16.06 -14.75 29.18
CA TYR A 401 17.45 -15.20 29.15
C TYR A 401 18.35 -14.46 30.16
N PRO A 402 18.35 -13.11 30.24
CA PRO A 402 19.10 -12.39 31.28
C PRO A 402 18.70 -12.83 32.69
N ALA A 403 17.41 -13.05 32.94
CA ALA A 403 16.90 -13.45 34.25
C ALA A 403 17.40 -14.84 34.65
N LEU A 404 17.30 -15.82 33.73
CA LEU A 404 17.80 -17.19 33.97
C LEU A 404 19.31 -17.23 34.11
N PHE A 405 20.03 -16.45 33.29
CA PHE A 405 21.47 -16.37 33.33
C PHE A 405 21.95 -15.84 34.67
N ASN A 406 21.41 -14.70 35.14
CA ASN A 406 21.74 -14.07 36.38
C ASN A 406 21.43 -14.92 37.62
N SER A 407 20.38 -15.72 37.51
CA SER A 407 19.95 -16.60 38.63
C SER A 407 20.77 -17.86 38.81
N LYS A 408 21.66 -18.23 37.85
CA LYS A 408 22.45 -19.50 37.92
C LYS A 408 23.65 -19.45 38.87
N PHE A 409 24.21 -18.27 39.16
CA PHE A 409 25.44 -18.13 39.91
C PHE A 409 25.30 -18.52 41.42
N LYS A 410 26.32 -19.24 41.94
CA LYS A 410 26.39 -19.61 43.36
C LYS A 410 26.84 -18.42 44.24
N PRO A 411 26.23 -18.22 45.43
CA PRO A 411 26.58 -17.08 46.31
C PRO A 411 28.06 -16.99 46.67
N VAL A 412 28.67 -18.08 47.05
CA VAL A 412 30.05 -18.18 47.46
C VAL A 412 31.05 -17.69 46.37
N SER A 413 30.82 -18.14 45.13
CA SER A 413 31.69 -17.75 44.00
C SER A 413 31.51 -16.29 43.65
N LEU A 414 30.29 -15.72 43.80
CA LEU A 414 29.98 -14.29 43.55
C LEU A 414 30.67 -13.37 44.59
N LEU A 415 30.68 -13.78 45.86
CA LEU A 415 31.26 -13.00 46.96
C LEU A 415 32.80 -13.08 46.98
N LYS A 416 33.37 -14.25 46.64
CA LYS A 416 34.84 -14.45 46.54
C LYS A 416 35.47 -13.82 45.28
N GLY A 417 34.66 -13.25 44.35
CA GLY A 417 35.18 -12.71 43.09
C GLY A 417 35.79 -13.77 42.14
N THR A 418 35.63 -15.07 42.45
CA THR A 418 36.22 -16.19 41.70
C THR A 418 35.36 -16.61 40.51
N VAL A 419 34.24 -15.93 40.25
CA VAL A 419 33.40 -16.20 39.09
C VAL A 419 34.17 -15.84 37.82
N LYS A 420 34.87 -16.83 37.28
CA LYS A 420 35.25 -16.75 35.84
C LYS A 420 33.94 -16.73 35.02
N ILE A 421 33.45 -15.54 34.78
CA ILE A 421 32.42 -15.37 33.76
C ILE A 421 33.15 -15.72 32.46
N GLY A 422 33.20 -17.02 32.13
CA GLY A 422 33.84 -17.55 30.92
C GLY A 422 33.37 -16.73 29.73
N GLY A 423 34.17 -16.61 28.69
CA GLY A 423 34.05 -15.72 27.52
C GLY A 423 32.67 -15.30 27.09
N THR A 424 32.51 -14.46 26.11
CA THR A 424 31.18 -14.10 25.56
C THR A 424 30.36 -15.35 25.37
N ASN A 425 29.18 -15.43 26.02
CA ASN A 425 28.29 -16.61 25.90
C ASN A 425 27.92 -16.80 24.41
N ALA A 426 27.93 -18.04 23.96
CA ALA A 426 27.55 -18.38 22.58
C ALA A 426 26.24 -17.69 22.17
N LEU A 427 25.25 -17.66 23.08
CA LEU A 427 23.97 -17.00 22.78
C LEU A 427 24.11 -15.49 22.54
N THR A 428 24.89 -14.76 23.33
CA THR A 428 25.09 -13.32 23.11
C THR A 428 25.75 -13.04 21.76
N ARG A 429 26.69 -13.90 21.33
CA ARG A 429 27.29 -13.86 19.99
C ARG A 429 26.26 -14.11 18.92
N THR A 430 25.42 -15.13 19.11
CA THR A 430 24.34 -15.49 18.17
C THR A 430 23.31 -14.36 18.07
N LEU A 431 22.89 -13.75 19.19
CA LEU A 431 21.94 -12.64 19.18
C LEU A 431 22.50 -11.41 18.45
N VAL A 432 23.80 -11.08 18.66
CA VAL A 432 24.45 -9.97 17.93
C VAL A 432 24.60 -10.32 16.46
N ALA A 433 25.00 -11.55 16.13
CA ALA A 433 25.10 -12.00 14.74
C ALA A 433 23.75 -11.91 14.02
N PHE A 434 22.69 -12.39 14.66
CA PHE A 434 21.34 -12.35 14.10
C PHE A 434 20.82 -10.91 13.93
N GLN A 435 21.02 -10.06 14.95
CA GLN A 435 20.68 -8.63 14.88
C GLN A 435 21.41 -7.94 13.73
N PHE A 436 22.68 -8.26 13.54
CA PHE A 436 23.51 -7.70 12.49
C PHE A 436 23.07 -8.19 11.11
N ALA A 437 22.77 -9.48 10.98
CA ALA A 437 22.23 -10.05 9.75
C ALA A 437 20.89 -9.38 9.35
N LEU A 438 19.97 -9.18 10.31
CA LEU A 438 18.73 -8.45 10.07
C LEU A 438 18.98 -7.03 9.58
N SER A 439 19.97 -6.33 10.15
CA SER A 439 20.33 -4.97 9.71
C SER A 439 20.88 -4.95 8.29
N VAL A 440 21.66 -5.96 7.90
CA VAL A 440 22.12 -6.12 6.51
C VAL A 440 20.95 -6.37 5.57
N ILE A 441 20.00 -7.24 5.95
CA ILE A 441 18.78 -7.51 5.15
C ILE A 441 18.02 -6.21 4.88
N VAL A 442 17.78 -5.41 5.91
CA VAL A 442 17.04 -4.13 5.78
C VAL A 442 17.80 -3.14 4.90
N LEU A 443 19.13 -3.04 5.04
CA LEU A 443 19.95 -2.16 4.20
C LEU A 443 19.94 -2.60 2.74
N VAL A 444 20.10 -3.91 2.47
CA VAL A 444 20.02 -4.47 1.10
C VAL A 444 18.68 -4.10 0.47
N GLY A 445 17.57 -4.36 1.17
CA GLY A 445 16.23 -3.95 0.72
C GLY A 445 16.19 -2.46 0.36
N GLY A 446 16.64 -1.60 1.27
CA GLY A 446 16.64 -0.15 1.05
C GLY A 446 17.42 0.30 -0.18
N VAL A 447 18.64 -0.21 -0.36
CA VAL A 447 19.49 0.15 -1.50
C VAL A 447 18.90 -0.36 -2.83
N ILE A 448 18.44 -1.61 -2.86
CA ILE A 448 17.86 -2.21 -4.07
C ILE A 448 16.55 -1.51 -4.46
N PHE A 449 15.67 -1.17 -3.51
CA PHE A 449 14.47 -0.39 -3.83
C PHE A 449 14.79 1.00 -4.38
N ILE A 450 15.86 1.67 -3.89
CA ILE A 450 16.32 2.94 -4.47
C ILE A 450 16.84 2.75 -5.89
N GLN A 451 17.60 1.67 -6.16
CA GLN A 451 18.08 1.34 -7.50
C GLN A 451 16.92 0.99 -8.44
N ASN A 452 15.93 0.24 -7.97
CA ASN A 452 14.72 -0.08 -8.73
C ASN A 452 13.92 1.17 -9.10
N THR A 453 13.83 2.14 -8.18
CA THR A 453 13.20 3.44 -8.46
C THR A 453 13.88 4.14 -9.63
N LYS A 454 15.21 4.28 -9.58
CA LYS A 454 15.97 4.91 -10.66
C LYS A 454 15.84 4.16 -11.99
N PHE A 455 15.84 2.83 -11.93
CA PHE A 455 15.63 1.99 -13.10
C PHE A 455 14.26 2.28 -13.76
N GLN A 456 13.19 2.32 -12.97
CA GLN A 456 11.84 2.58 -13.47
C GLN A 456 11.68 4.01 -14.02
N GLU A 457 12.30 5.00 -13.38
CA GLU A 457 12.32 6.39 -13.89
C GLU A 457 13.07 6.51 -15.23
N ALA A 458 14.11 5.70 -15.42
CA ALA A 458 14.94 5.71 -16.63
C ALA A 458 14.36 4.89 -17.80
N ILE A 459 13.27 4.15 -17.60
CA ILE A 459 12.63 3.39 -18.67
C ILE A 459 12.16 4.34 -19.77
N LYS A 460 12.50 3.98 -21.00
CA LYS A 460 11.97 4.66 -22.19
C LYS A 460 10.55 4.17 -22.44
N TYR A 461 9.59 5.06 -22.23
CA TYR A 461 8.18 4.72 -22.41
C TYR A 461 7.75 4.59 -23.87
N GLY A 462 8.53 5.09 -24.82
CA GLY A 462 8.22 5.06 -26.26
C GLY A 462 7.32 6.20 -26.71
N TYR A 463 7.11 7.22 -25.85
CA TYR A 463 6.38 8.47 -26.13
C TYR A 463 6.87 9.64 -25.26
N ASP A 464 6.45 10.87 -25.61
CA ASP A 464 6.95 12.12 -25.03
C ASP A 464 6.23 12.48 -23.72
N LYS A 465 6.41 11.67 -22.66
CA LYS A 465 5.73 11.86 -21.37
C LYS A 465 6.00 13.22 -20.71
N GLU A 466 7.16 13.83 -20.97
CA GLU A 466 7.63 15.09 -20.35
C GLU A 466 7.17 16.34 -21.10
N MET A 467 6.48 16.17 -22.25
CA MET A 467 6.08 17.26 -23.15
C MET A 467 4.58 17.45 -23.26
N VAL A 468 3.75 16.66 -22.58
CA VAL A 468 2.30 16.64 -22.78
C VAL A 468 1.53 16.95 -21.51
N VAL A 469 0.57 17.87 -21.61
CA VAL A 469 -0.50 18.10 -20.63
C VAL A 469 -1.78 17.48 -21.18
N THR A 470 -2.48 16.72 -20.36
CA THR A 470 -3.82 16.19 -20.68
C THR A 470 -4.88 17.00 -19.96
N VAL A 471 -5.99 17.26 -20.63
CA VAL A 471 -7.17 17.94 -20.09
C VAL A 471 -8.37 17.06 -20.29
N ASN A 472 -9.15 16.82 -19.23
CA ASN A 472 -10.41 16.10 -19.33
C ASN A 472 -11.45 16.99 -20.01
N ILE A 473 -12.06 16.46 -21.07
CA ILE A 473 -13.16 17.07 -21.82
C ILE A 473 -14.35 16.11 -21.82
N GLN A 474 -15.54 16.60 -22.14
CA GLN A 474 -16.75 15.78 -22.16
C GLN A 474 -17.42 15.73 -23.55
N SER A 475 -17.00 16.56 -24.49
CA SER A 475 -17.61 16.64 -25.81
C SER A 475 -16.66 17.20 -26.86
N GLU A 476 -16.99 16.92 -28.13
CA GLU A 476 -16.34 17.53 -29.28
C GLU A 476 -16.39 19.07 -29.23
N LYS A 477 -17.53 19.64 -28.81
CA LYS A 477 -17.69 21.10 -28.69
C LYS A 477 -16.69 21.72 -27.72
N GLU A 478 -16.44 21.05 -26.60
CA GLU A 478 -15.42 21.50 -25.64
C GLU A 478 -14.01 21.42 -26.20
N PHE A 479 -13.71 20.34 -26.92
CA PHE A 479 -12.43 20.19 -27.62
C PHE A 479 -12.22 21.32 -28.60
N GLU A 480 -13.14 21.57 -29.51
CA GLU A 480 -13.01 22.59 -30.53
C GLU A 480 -12.98 24.01 -29.95
N ALA A 481 -13.77 24.29 -28.89
CA ALA A 481 -13.71 25.57 -28.19
C ALA A 481 -12.37 25.82 -27.53
N MET A 482 -11.85 24.81 -26.79
CA MET A 482 -10.54 24.90 -26.13
C MET A 482 -9.41 25.01 -27.17
N LYS A 483 -9.40 24.20 -28.20
CA LYS A 483 -8.40 24.19 -29.27
C LYS A 483 -8.34 25.55 -29.97
N SER A 484 -9.49 26.14 -30.32
CA SER A 484 -9.58 27.45 -30.94
C SER A 484 -9.07 28.55 -30.01
N ALA A 485 -9.44 28.51 -28.74
CA ALA A 485 -9.05 29.51 -27.75
C ALA A 485 -7.54 29.51 -27.45
N VAL A 486 -6.87 28.37 -27.56
CA VAL A 486 -5.42 28.23 -27.26
C VAL A 486 -4.54 28.27 -28.50
N ALA A 487 -5.11 28.31 -29.71
CA ALA A 487 -4.39 28.24 -30.98
C ALA A 487 -3.37 29.38 -31.17
N SER A 488 -3.57 30.55 -30.56
CA SER A 488 -2.67 31.70 -30.64
C SER A 488 -1.47 31.65 -29.68
N ASN A 489 -1.40 30.67 -28.80
CA ASN A 489 -0.30 30.57 -27.82
C ASN A 489 0.93 29.92 -28.46
N PRO A 490 2.05 30.67 -28.69
CA PRO A 490 3.22 30.16 -29.41
C PRO A 490 4.00 29.08 -28.65
N LYS A 491 3.67 28.83 -27.39
CA LYS A 491 4.28 27.79 -26.56
C LYS A 491 3.61 26.42 -26.75
N ILE A 492 2.45 26.40 -27.38
CA ILE A 492 1.73 25.19 -27.72
C ILE A 492 2.23 24.71 -29.08
N LEU A 493 2.84 23.54 -29.11
CA LEU A 493 3.41 22.96 -30.32
C LEU A 493 2.37 22.18 -31.12
N GLU A 494 1.53 21.40 -30.42
CA GLU A 494 0.52 20.54 -31.04
C GLU A 494 -0.64 20.28 -30.08
N VAL A 495 -1.83 20.03 -30.64
CA VAL A 495 -3.05 19.69 -29.89
C VAL A 495 -3.71 18.50 -30.56
N SER A 496 -4.09 17.54 -29.76
CA SER A 496 -4.82 16.34 -30.21
C SER A 496 -5.93 15.96 -29.23
N VAL A 497 -6.65 14.91 -29.57
CA VAL A 497 -7.75 14.40 -28.75
C VAL A 497 -7.83 12.86 -28.85
N SER A 498 -8.35 12.24 -27.79
CA SER A 498 -8.60 10.80 -27.76
C SER A 498 -9.79 10.45 -26.88
N ASP A 499 -10.28 9.23 -27.01
CA ASP A 499 -11.28 8.66 -26.08
C ASP A 499 -10.65 8.16 -24.79
N HIS A 500 -9.40 7.71 -24.84
CA HIS A 500 -8.60 7.20 -23.71
C HIS A 500 -7.18 7.71 -23.77
N GLN A 501 -6.50 7.73 -22.63
CA GLN A 501 -5.12 8.19 -22.53
C GLN A 501 -4.15 7.04 -22.28
N VAL A 502 -3.05 6.99 -23.06
CA VAL A 502 -1.94 6.09 -22.79
C VAL A 502 -1.41 6.31 -21.38
N GLY A 503 -1.27 5.23 -20.60
CA GLY A 503 -0.78 5.26 -19.22
C GLY A 503 -1.84 5.48 -18.14
N GLN A 504 -3.05 5.84 -18.49
CA GLN A 504 -4.12 6.11 -17.51
C GLN A 504 -5.11 4.97 -17.35
N SER A 505 -5.58 4.42 -18.43
CA SER A 505 -6.57 3.35 -18.45
C SER A 505 -6.32 2.44 -19.63
N SER A 506 -6.31 1.17 -19.36
CA SER A 506 -6.23 0.15 -20.39
C SER A 506 -7.55 -0.62 -20.38
N TYR A 507 -8.22 -0.65 -21.51
CA TYR A 507 -9.37 -1.49 -21.76
C TYR A 507 -8.96 -2.56 -22.75
N GLU A 508 -8.92 -3.80 -22.29
CA GLU A 508 -8.73 -4.93 -23.16
C GLU A 508 -10.04 -5.26 -23.88
N PHE A 509 -10.01 -5.17 -25.21
CA PHE A 509 -11.13 -5.52 -26.04
C PHE A 509 -10.78 -6.69 -26.96
N PRO A 510 -11.76 -7.50 -27.31
CA PRO A 510 -11.58 -8.51 -28.33
C PRO A 510 -11.38 -7.86 -29.70
N VAL A 511 -10.37 -8.33 -30.41
CA VAL A 511 -10.13 -8.05 -31.83
C VAL A 511 -10.10 -9.36 -32.58
N GLN A 512 -10.79 -9.42 -33.72
CA GLN A 512 -10.90 -10.62 -34.50
C GLN A 512 -10.06 -10.54 -35.77
N ILE A 513 -9.25 -11.57 -36.01
CA ILE A 513 -8.49 -11.76 -37.24
C ILE A 513 -8.88 -13.11 -37.82
N ASP A 514 -9.48 -13.10 -39.03
CA ASP A 514 -10.09 -14.27 -39.66
C ASP A 514 -11.09 -14.95 -38.71
N THR A 515 -10.84 -16.17 -38.29
CA THR A 515 -11.66 -16.94 -37.33
C THR A 515 -11.12 -16.89 -35.89
N SER A 516 -9.96 -16.28 -35.69
CA SER A 516 -9.30 -16.24 -34.39
C SER A 516 -9.57 -14.91 -33.68
N GLU A 517 -9.76 -14.97 -32.38
CA GLU A 517 -10.00 -13.81 -31.55
C GLU A 517 -8.84 -13.59 -30.60
N TYR A 518 -8.36 -12.34 -30.48
CA TYR A 518 -7.28 -11.89 -29.66
C TYR A 518 -7.75 -10.75 -28.76
N THR A 519 -7.05 -10.43 -27.70
CA THR A 519 -7.30 -9.24 -26.88
C THR A 519 -6.22 -8.19 -27.13
N ALA A 520 -6.63 -6.94 -27.25
CA ALA A 520 -5.70 -5.80 -27.39
C ALA A 520 -6.27 -4.60 -26.62
N GLN A 521 -5.39 -3.68 -26.26
CA GLN A 521 -5.75 -2.36 -25.74
C GLN A 521 -6.22 -1.51 -26.92
N LEU A 522 -7.43 -0.91 -26.82
CA LEU A 522 -7.97 -0.06 -27.87
C LEU A 522 -7.90 1.41 -27.44
N ILE A 523 -7.40 2.27 -28.33
CA ILE A 523 -7.45 3.73 -28.15
C ILE A 523 -7.98 4.38 -29.42
N GLY A 524 -9.10 5.06 -29.29
CA GLY A 524 -9.64 5.94 -30.33
C GLY A 524 -8.91 7.29 -30.32
N VAL A 525 -8.36 7.67 -31.47
CA VAL A 525 -7.51 8.86 -31.61
C VAL A 525 -8.07 9.86 -32.61
N GLY A 526 -7.86 11.13 -32.31
CA GLY A 526 -8.13 12.23 -33.24
C GLY A 526 -6.90 12.64 -34.04
N LYS A 527 -7.04 13.81 -34.71
CA LYS A 527 -5.98 14.38 -35.55
C LYS A 527 -4.70 14.62 -34.73
N ASN A 528 -3.53 14.36 -35.32
CA ASN A 528 -2.19 14.64 -34.79
C ASN A 528 -1.87 13.94 -33.46
N TYR A 529 -2.59 12.85 -33.10
CA TYR A 529 -2.37 12.19 -31.82
C TYR A 529 -0.97 11.58 -31.69
N PHE A 530 -0.48 10.92 -32.74
CA PHE A 530 0.82 10.26 -32.73
C PHE A 530 1.97 11.26 -32.65
N GLU A 531 1.87 12.39 -33.33
CA GLU A 531 2.83 13.49 -33.30
C GLU A 531 2.82 14.20 -31.95
N THR A 532 1.64 14.43 -31.40
CA THR A 532 1.47 15.05 -30.07
C THR A 532 2.09 14.15 -29.00
N MET A 533 1.81 12.87 -29.04
CA MET A 533 2.35 11.92 -28.08
C MET A 533 3.80 11.48 -28.37
N GLY A 534 4.34 11.77 -29.57
CA GLY A 534 5.70 11.38 -29.95
C GLY A 534 5.83 9.88 -30.23
N LEU A 535 4.72 9.20 -30.58
CA LEU A 535 4.71 7.78 -30.96
C LEU A 535 5.36 7.60 -32.34
N ARG A 536 6.30 6.66 -32.44
CA ARG A 536 7.12 6.49 -33.65
C ARG A 536 6.56 5.43 -34.56
N MET A 537 6.37 5.78 -35.84
CA MET A 537 6.02 4.85 -36.91
C MET A 537 7.22 3.98 -37.29
N THR A 538 6.99 2.68 -37.48
CA THR A 538 7.99 1.74 -37.99
C THR A 538 7.70 1.31 -39.42
N GLU A 539 6.43 1.17 -39.78
CA GLU A 539 5.98 0.72 -41.10
C GLU A 539 4.66 1.40 -41.46
N GLY A 540 4.44 1.69 -42.75
CA GLY A 540 3.19 2.26 -43.21
C GLY A 540 3.07 3.79 -43.00
N ARG A 541 1.89 4.26 -42.65
CA ARG A 541 1.54 5.68 -42.46
C ARG A 541 0.65 5.91 -41.24
N PHE A 542 0.59 7.16 -40.78
CA PHE A 542 -0.36 7.57 -39.72
C PHE A 542 -1.81 7.62 -40.26
N LEU A 543 -2.76 7.61 -39.34
CA LEU A 543 -4.19 7.76 -39.63
C LEU A 543 -4.46 9.19 -40.15
N ASN A 544 -5.19 9.30 -41.24
CA ASN A 544 -5.78 10.56 -41.69
C ASN A 544 -7.25 10.61 -41.27
N VAL A 545 -7.49 11.08 -40.04
CA VAL A 545 -8.85 11.12 -39.47
C VAL A 545 -9.81 12.10 -40.21
N GLU A 546 -9.31 12.92 -41.12
CA GLU A 546 -10.16 13.78 -42.01
C GLU A 546 -10.64 13.00 -43.25
N ASN A 547 -10.02 11.87 -43.54
CA ASN A 547 -10.42 11.03 -44.68
C ASN A 547 -11.48 10.03 -44.22
N VAL A 548 -12.62 10.03 -44.86
CA VAL A 548 -13.77 9.15 -44.58
C VAL A 548 -13.42 7.67 -44.67
N SER A 549 -12.53 7.29 -45.60
CA SER A 549 -12.04 5.91 -45.69
C SER A 549 -11.27 5.51 -44.43
N ASP A 550 -10.31 6.35 -43.99
CA ASP A 550 -9.54 6.06 -42.78
C ASP A 550 -10.43 6.04 -41.52
N GLN A 551 -11.40 6.94 -41.41
CA GLN A 551 -12.34 6.96 -40.29
C GLN A 551 -13.06 5.62 -40.09
N ASN A 552 -13.41 4.96 -41.18
CA ASN A 552 -14.19 3.73 -41.11
C ASN A 552 -13.34 2.45 -41.22
N GLU A 553 -12.23 2.49 -41.94
CA GLU A 553 -11.53 1.30 -42.42
C GLU A 553 -10.06 1.19 -41.98
N ALA A 554 -9.48 2.22 -41.29
CA ALA A 554 -8.05 2.20 -40.96
C ALA A 554 -7.81 1.97 -39.47
N ILE A 555 -6.70 1.27 -39.15
CA ILE A 555 -6.13 1.13 -37.81
C ILE A 555 -4.61 1.15 -37.87
N ILE A 556 -4.02 1.51 -36.74
CA ILE A 556 -2.59 1.37 -36.48
C ILE A 556 -2.41 0.40 -35.33
N VAL A 557 -1.39 -0.43 -35.40
CA VAL A 557 -1.04 -1.41 -34.34
C VAL A 557 0.39 -1.22 -33.88
N ASN A 558 0.72 -1.71 -32.68
CA ASN A 558 2.12 -1.76 -32.24
C ASN A 558 2.77 -3.11 -32.55
N ARG A 559 4.09 -3.19 -32.43
CA ARG A 559 4.83 -4.45 -32.69
C ARG A 559 4.43 -5.58 -31.75
N ALA A 560 4.02 -5.27 -30.50
CA ALA A 560 3.56 -6.26 -29.53
C ALA A 560 2.28 -6.95 -30.01
N PHE A 561 1.36 -6.21 -30.66
CA PHE A 561 0.19 -6.78 -31.29
C PHE A 561 0.58 -7.80 -32.39
N LEU A 562 1.50 -7.42 -33.27
CA LEU A 562 1.97 -8.32 -34.34
C LEU A 562 2.63 -9.58 -33.79
N ALA A 563 3.43 -9.45 -32.75
CA ALA A 563 4.07 -10.59 -32.08
C ALA A 563 3.02 -11.54 -31.47
N LYS A 564 1.98 -10.97 -30.81
CA LYS A 564 0.90 -11.75 -30.19
C LYS A 564 0.08 -12.55 -31.21
N VAL A 565 -0.19 -11.96 -32.37
CA VAL A 565 -0.99 -12.61 -33.43
C VAL A 565 -0.15 -13.41 -34.44
N GLY A 566 1.18 -13.36 -34.32
CA GLY A 566 2.10 -14.08 -35.23
C GLY A 566 2.16 -13.51 -36.65
N MET A 567 1.81 -12.24 -36.87
CA MET A 567 1.69 -11.61 -38.18
C MET A 567 3.03 -11.03 -38.66
N LYS A 568 3.52 -11.43 -39.85
CA LYS A 568 4.79 -10.94 -40.41
C LYS A 568 4.62 -9.77 -41.36
N ASP A 569 3.59 -9.80 -42.21
CA ASP A 569 3.27 -8.77 -43.20
C ASP A 569 1.94 -8.10 -42.80
N PRO A 570 1.97 -7.03 -41.98
CA PRO A 570 0.76 -6.49 -41.36
C PRO A 570 -0.05 -5.54 -42.24
N LEU A 571 0.60 -4.84 -43.17
CA LEU A 571 -0.06 -3.80 -43.97
C LEU A 571 -1.20 -4.41 -44.81
N ASP A 572 -2.32 -3.69 -44.87
CA ASP A 572 -3.56 -4.06 -45.54
C ASP A 572 -4.27 -5.33 -45.01
N LYS A 573 -3.76 -5.95 -43.93
CA LYS A 573 -4.47 -7.04 -43.26
C LYS A 573 -5.70 -6.52 -42.53
N ILE A 574 -6.77 -7.33 -42.57
CA ILE A 574 -8.06 -6.98 -41.98
C ILE A 574 -8.12 -7.47 -40.53
N VAL A 575 -8.45 -6.54 -39.64
CA VAL A 575 -8.75 -6.80 -38.24
C VAL A 575 -10.16 -6.27 -37.93
N THR A 576 -10.98 -7.04 -37.27
CA THR A 576 -12.30 -6.60 -36.85
C THR A 576 -12.17 -5.97 -35.47
N VAL A 577 -12.54 -4.70 -35.35
CA VAL A 577 -12.51 -3.89 -34.11
C VAL A 577 -13.89 -3.25 -33.95
N HIS A 578 -14.55 -3.44 -32.79
CA HIS A 578 -15.93 -2.98 -32.55
C HIS A 578 -16.89 -3.36 -33.67
N ASP A 579 -16.87 -4.63 -34.08
CA ASP A 579 -17.69 -5.21 -35.16
C ASP A 579 -17.49 -4.59 -36.56
N LYS A 580 -16.46 -3.73 -36.72
CA LYS A 580 -16.11 -3.14 -38.01
C LYS A 580 -14.79 -3.75 -38.52
N LYS A 581 -14.78 -4.15 -39.77
CA LYS A 581 -13.58 -4.60 -40.48
C LYS A 581 -12.71 -3.40 -40.82
N ARG A 582 -11.46 -3.43 -40.41
CA ARG A 582 -10.49 -2.33 -40.59
C ARG A 582 -9.17 -2.87 -41.11
N HIS A 583 -8.46 -2.10 -41.92
CA HIS A 583 -7.16 -2.44 -42.48
C HIS A 583 -6.05 -1.86 -41.62
N ILE A 584 -5.00 -2.61 -41.38
CA ILE A 584 -3.78 -2.10 -40.76
C ILE A 584 -3.04 -1.22 -41.75
N VAL A 585 -3.02 0.10 -41.52
CA VAL A 585 -2.35 1.08 -42.39
C VAL A 585 -0.97 1.51 -41.88
N GLY A 586 -0.66 1.16 -40.63
CA GLY A 586 0.63 1.46 -40.04
C GLY A 586 0.94 0.65 -38.80
N VAL A 587 2.23 0.59 -38.50
CA VAL A 587 2.78 -0.10 -37.32
C VAL A 587 3.67 0.88 -36.57
N ILE A 588 3.45 1.04 -35.26
CA ILE A 588 4.28 1.85 -34.37
C ILE A 588 5.23 1.01 -33.54
N GLU A 589 6.26 1.64 -33.01
CA GLU A 589 7.14 1.05 -32.00
C GLU A 589 6.33 0.65 -30.74
N ASN A 590 6.86 -0.31 -29.98
CA ASN A 590 6.28 -0.64 -28.71
C ASN A 590 6.42 0.54 -27.73
N HIS A 591 5.39 0.76 -26.96
CA HIS A 591 5.37 1.72 -25.87
C HIS A 591 4.93 1.03 -24.57
N VAL A 592 5.26 1.64 -23.45
CA VAL A 592 4.91 1.13 -22.12
C VAL A 592 3.68 1.89 -21.62
N ASP A 593 2.60 1.20 -21.40
CA ASP A 593 1.39 1.79 -20.81
C ASP A 593 1.44 1.70 -19.28
N ASN A 594 1.60 0.51 -18.73
CA ASN A 594 1.56 0.29 -17.30
C ASN A 594 2.61 -0.72 -16.82
N LEU A 595 3.62 -0.23 -16.10
CA LEU A 595 4.70 -1.05 -15.53
C LEU A 595 4.25 -2.05 -14.44
N TYR A 596 3.07 -1.87 -13.86
CA TYR A 596 2.54 -2.79 -12.85
C TYR A 596 1.81 -3.98 -13.45
N ARG A 597 1.27 -3.86 -14.67
CA ARG A 597 0.43 -4.89 -15.28
C ARG A 597 1.21 -5.86 -16.14
N ALA A 598 2.16 -5.39 -16.93
CA ALA A 598 2.83 -6.20 -17.92
C ALA A 598 4.35 -6.18 -17.78
N LYS A 599 4.94 -7.36 -17.90
CA LYS A 599 6.41 -7.55 -18.00
C LYS A 599 6.93 -7.28 -19.41
N GLU A 600 6.05 -7.42 -20.40
CA GLU A 600 6.31 -7.20 -21.82
C GLU A 600 5.37 -6.12 -22.36
N PRO A 601 5.73 -5.45 -23.46
CA PRO A 601 4.87 -4.47 -24.10
C PRO A 601 3.50 -5.08 -24.43
N GLU A 602 2.44 -4.38 -24.07
CA GLU A 602 1.06 -4.81 -24.32
C GLU A 602 0.68 -4.57 -25.79
N PRO A 603 -0.20 -5.42 -26.37
CA PRO A 603 -0.71 -5.23 -27.72
C PRO A 603 -1.70 -4.07 -27.76
N PHE A 604 -1.46 -3.09 -28.62
CA PHE A 604 -2.30 -1.92 -28.85
C PHE A 604 -2.82 -1.85 -30.27
N VAL A 605 -4.08 -1.38 -30.38
CA VAL A 605 -4.73 -1.02 -31.63
C VAL A 605 -5.27 0.40 -31.49
N PHE A 606 -4.85 1.27 -32.40
CA PHE A 606 -5.33 2.65 -32.48
C PHE A 606 -6.28 2.78 -33.67
N TYR A 607 -7.43 3.38 -33.42
CA TYR A 607 -8.45 3.60 -34.43
C TYR A 607 -8.95 5.05 -34.40
N PRO A 608 -9.51 5.60 -35.48
CA PRO A 608 -10.12 6.93 -35.46
C PRO A 608 -11.30 6.98 -34.50
N ALA A 609 -11.23 7.88 -33.49
CA ALA A 609 -12.32 8.06 -32.54
C ALA A 609 -13.53 8.76 -33.17
N ASP A 610 -14.73 8.34 -32.78
CA ASP A 610 -15.95 9.12 -33.05
C ASP A 610 -15.89 10.41 -32.20
N PRO A 611 -16.15 11.59 -32.77
CA PRO A 611 -16.13 12.86 -32.04
C PRO A 611 -16.98 12.87 -30.75
N LYS A 612 -18.05 12.10 -30.71
CA LYS A 612 -18.90 11.95 -29.50
C LYS A 612 -18.19 11.25 -28.33
N ASP A 613 -17.14 10.49 -28.63
CA ASP A 613 -16.38 9.70 -27.64
C ASP A 613 -15.12 10.43 -27.15
N PHE A 614 -14.89 11.69 -27.57
CA PHE A 614 -13.77 12.49 -27.11
C PHE A 614 -13.83 12.75 -25.60
N LYS A 615 -12.78 12.38 -24.88
CA LYS A 615 -12.69 12.51 -23.42
C LYS A 615 -11.43 13.21 -22.95
N MET A 616 -10.38 13.16 -23.75
CA MET A 616 -9.05 13.61 -23.34
C MET A 616 -8.45 14.48 -24.45
N MET A 617 -8.15 15.74 -24.12
CA MET A 617 -7.38 16.63 -24.96
C MET A 617 -5.91 16.56 -24.55
N GLN A 618 -5.01 16.35 -25.49
CA GLN A 618 -3.56 16.35 -25.29
C GLN A 618 -3.00 17.65 -25.88
N VAL A 619 -2.15 18.32 -25.09
CA VAL A 619 -1.47 19.56 -25.51
C VAL A 619 0.02 19.40 -25.34
N LYS A 620 0.76 19.47 -26.46
CA LYS A 620 2.22 19.35 -26.49
C LYS A 620 2.88 20.71 -26.32
N ALA A 621 3.89 20.76 -25.47
CA ALA A 621 4.73 21.94 -25.29
C ALA A 621 6.16 21.52 -24.87
N GLU A 622 7.12 22.44 -24.98
CA GLU A 622 8.46 22.21 -24.45
C GLU A 622 8.40 22.00 -22.92
N PRO A 623 9.23 21.12 -22.33
CA PRO A 623 9.19 20.84 -20.89
C PRO A 623 9.30 22.09 -20.00
N LYS A 624 10.12 23.08 -20.41
CA LYS A 624 10.29 24.37 -19.71
C LYS A 624 9.03 25.23 -19.70
N ASP A 625 8.16 25.08 -20.70
CA ASP A 625 6.95 25.89 -20.89
C ASP A 625 5.68 25.18 -20.40
N LEU A 626 5.77 23.90 -20.06
CA LEU A 626 4.64 23.03 -19.79
C LEU A 626 3.76 23.54 -18.62
N ALA A 627 4.39 24.05 -17.56
CA ALA A 627 3.66 24.64 -16.42
C ALA A 627 2.91 25.92 -16.81
N ALA A 628 3.52 26.77 -17.64
CA ALA A 628 2.89 28.01 -18.14
C ALA A 628 1.73 27.68 -19.09
N VAL A 629 1.89 26.64 -19.93
CA VAL A 629 0.82 26.15 -20.80
C VAL A 629 -0.35 25.60 -19.98
N LYS A 630 -0.08 24.79 -18.95
CA LYS A 630 -1.14 24.29 -18.04
C LYS A 630 -1.92 25.44 -17.40
N GLN A 631 -1.23 26.47 -16.91
CA GLN A 631 -1.88 27.64 -16.32
C GLN A 631 -2.73 28.40 -17.37
N HIS A 632 -2.24 28.56 -18.58
CA HIS A 632 -3.00 29.18 -19.67
C HIS A 632 -4.25 28.36 -20.03
N LEU A 633 -4.15 27.03 -20.07
CA LEU A 633 -5.29 26.15 -20.27
C LEU A 633 -6.33 26.30 -19.15
N GLU A 634 -5.90 26.38 -17.89
CA GLU A 634 -6.77 26.60 -16.74
C GLU A 634 -7.50 27.97 -16.82
N ASP A 635 -6.76 29.04 -17.12
CA ASP A 635 -7.32 30.39 -17.25
C ASP A 635 -8.33 30.46 -18.41
N THR A 636 -8.04 29.79 -19.52
CA THR A 636 -8.91 29.71 -20.70
C THR A 636 -10.16 28.88 -20.35
N TRP A 637 -10.01 27.76 -19.68
CA TRP A 637 -11.13 26.92 -19.22
C TRP A 637 -12.09 27.68 -18.32
N LYS A 638 -11.57 28.41 -17.32
CA LYS A 638 -12.37 29.23 -16.41
C LYS A 638 -13.20 30.30 -17.12
N LYS A 639 -12.68 30.81 -18.22
CA LYS A 639 -13.43 31.80 -19.06
C LYS A 639 -14.54 31.15 -19.86
N LEU A 640 -14.29 29.96 -20.43
CA LEU A 640 -15.25 29.22 -21.25
C LEU A 640 -16.28 28.47 -20.40
N TYR A 641 -15.84 27.92 -19.28
CA TYR A 641 -16.63 27.03 -18.42
C TYR A 641 -16.51 27.43 -16.93
N PRO A 642 -17.02 28.61 -16.52
CA PRO A 642 -16.81 29.14 -15.18
C PRO A 642 -17.41 28.28 -14.07
N THR A 643 -18.41 27.46 -14.38
CA THR A 643 -19.10 26.57 -13.42
C THR A 643 -18.52 25.16 -13.36
N ARG A 644 -17.51 24.89 -14.17
CA ARG A 644 -16.89 23.55 -14.24
C ARG A 644 -15.44 23.57 -13.77
N PRO A 645 -15.05 22.65 -12.88
CA PRO A 645 -13.67 22.55 -12.45
C PRO A 645 -12.75 22.16 -13.64
N PHE A 646 -11.54 22.71 -13.65
CA PHE A 646 -10.51 22.37 -14.61
C PHE A 646 -9.76 21.12 -14.14
N GLU A 647 -9.85 20.05 -14.90
CA GLU A 647 -9.14 18.80 -14.61
C GLU A 647 -8.06 18.56 -15.65
N SER A 648 -6.81 18.67 -15.23
CA SER A 648 -5.66 18.42 -16.08
C SER A 648 -4.55 17.72 -15.32
N ARG A 649 -3.74 16.94 -16.04
CA ARG A 649 -2.55 16.25 -15.50
C ARG A 649 -1.40 16.36 -16.50
N PHE A 650 -0.18 16.35 -15.99
CA PHE A 650 0.96 16.10 -16.87
C PHE A 650 0.99 14.62 -17.23
N GLN A 651 1.39 14.30 -18.47
CA GLN A 651 1.50 12.91 -18.90
C GLN A 651 2.51 12.13 -18.05
N GLU A 652 3.56 12.78 -17.60
CA GLU A 652 4.52 12.22 -16.66
C GLU A 652 3.86 11.85 -15.32
N GLU A 653 2.98 12.70 -14.79
CA GLU A 653 2.23 12.40 -13.56
C GLU A 653 1.26 11.23 -13.73
N ILE A 654 0.67 11.08 -14.93
CA ILE A 654 -0.21 9.95 -15.23
C ILE A 654 0.57 8.65 -15.15
N VAL A 655 1.72 8.61 -15.79
CA VAL A 655 2.53 7.39 -15.94
C VAL A 655 3.35 7.08 -14.70
N LEU A 656 4.04 8.09 -14.16
CA LEU A 656 4.96 7.94 -13.03
C LEU A 656 4.35 8.26 -11.67
N GLY A 657 3.24 9.01 -11.62
CA GLY A 657 2.72 9.53 -10.35
C GLY A 657 2.46 8.45 -9.30
N ASN A 658 1.89 7.33 -9.69
CA ASN A 658 1.70 6.19 -8.79
C ASN A 658 3.02 5.50 -8.44
N ILE A 659 3.92 5.34 -9.42
CA ILE A 659 5.23 4.73 -9.26
C ILE A 659 6.12 5.58 -8.37
N GLN A 660 6.23 6.87 -8.67
CA GLN A 660 7.03 7.83 -7.89
C GLN A 660 6.53 7.93 -6.45
N ARG A 661 5.20 7.94 -6.25
CA ARG A 661 4.61 7.95 -4.91
C ARG A 661 4.93 6.66 -4.14
N LEU A 662 4.71 5.50 -4.74
CA LEU A 662 5.00 4.21 -4.12
C LEU A 662 6.50 4.08 -3.83
N ASN A 663 7.34 4.32 -4.82
CA ASN A 663 8.79 4.21 -4.70
C ASN A 663 9.35 5.24 -3.72
N GLY A 664 8.86 6.49 -3.76
CA GLY A 664 9.23 7.55 -2.82
C GLY A 664 8.87 7.18 -1.38
N ASN A 665 7.73 6.58 -1.16
CA ASN A 665 7.28 6.13 0.15
C ASN A 665 8.10 4.94 0.65
N LEU A 666 8.32 3.93 -0.18
CA LEU A 666 9.18 2.80 0.14
C LEU A 666 10.60 3.24 0.46
N LYS A 667 11.18 4.14 -0.35
CA LYS A 667 12.50 4.74 -0.10
C LYS A 667 12.58 5.40 1.29
N LYS A 668 11.58 6.21 1.67
CA LYS A 668 11.55 6.86 2.99
C LYS A 668 11.49 5.85 4.12
N ILE A 669 10.64 4.82 3.98
CA ILE A 669 10.49 3.75 4.97
C ILE A 669 11.80 2.96 5.10
N PHE A 670 12.37 2.49 4.00
CA PHE A 670 13.62 1.73 4.05
C PHE A 670 14.79 2.56 4.60
N LEU A 671 14.87 3.85 4.24
CA LEU A 671 15.89 4.75 4.82
C LEU A 671 15.72 4.88 6.35
N PHE A 672 14.49 5.11 6.81
CA PHE A 672 14.17 5.17 8.24
C PHE A 672 14.54 3.87 8.96
N LEU A 673 14.14 2.72 8.41
CA LEU A 673 14.43 1.41 8.98
C LEU A 673 15.94 1.09 8.99
N THR A 674 16.65 1.46 7.93
CA THR A 674 18.11 1.31 7.83
C THR A 674 18.83 2.11 8.90
N LEU A 675 18.45 3.38 9.07
CA LEU A 675 19.02 4.25 10.11
C LEU A 675 18.75 3.68 11.52
N LEU A 676 17.51 3.30 11.78
CA LEU A 676 17.10 2.73 13.06
C LEU A 676 17.80 1.39 13.34
N GLY A 677 17.80 0.48 12.38
CA GLY A 677 18.48 -0.82 12.48
C GLY A 677 19.98 -0.67 12.68
N GLY A 678 20.60 0.26 11.96
CA GLY A 678 22.03 0.60 12.13
C GLY A 678 22.36 1.13 13.52
N LEU A 679 21.57 2.07 14.05
CA LEU A 679 21.74 2.61 15.39
C LEU A 679 21.55 1.54 16.48
N LEU A 680 20.53 0.71 16.36
CA LEU A 680 20.27 -0.37 17.31
C LEU A 680 21.39 -1.43 17.26
N SER A 681 21.87 -1.77 16.06
CA SER A 681 22.99 -2.72 15.90
C SER A 681 24.29 -2.16 16.44
N ALA A 682 24.61 -0.90 16.19
CA ALA A 682 25.77 -0.24 16.78
C ALA A 682 25.70 -0.24 18.31
N SER A 683 24.52 0.04 18.90
CA SER A 683 24.28 -0.03 20.34
C SER A 683 24.50 -1.45 20.91
N GLY A 684 23.99 -2.49 20.22
CA GLY A 684 24.18 -3.89 20.63
C GLY A 684 25.63 -4.34 20.60
N ILE A 685 26.35 -3.99 19.52
CA ILE A 685 27.80 -4.24 19.40
C ILE A 685 28.60 -3.48 20.46
N PHE A 686 28.27 -2.21 20.69
CA PHE A 686 28.90 -1.41 21.76
C PHE A 686 28.74 -2.07 23.13
N SER A 687 27.54 -2.58 23.44
CA SER A 687 27.26 -3.26 24.71
C SER A 687 28.07 -4.54 24.85
N LEU A 688 28.16 -5.35 23.76
CA LEU A 688 28.98 -6.56 23.77
C LEU A 688 30.47 -6.28 23.86
N ALA A 689 30.98 -5.28 23.14
CA ALA A 689 32.37 -4.85 23.21
C ALA A 689 32.74 -4.36 24.63
N SER A 690 31.88 -3.53 25.23
CA SER A 690 32.05 -3.03 26.59
C SER A 690 32.11 -4.18 27.63
N LEU A 691 31.22 -5.19 27.45
CA LEU A 691 31.22 -6.38 28.31
C LEU A 691 32.53 -7.19 28.15
N ASN A 692 32.97 -7.39 26.88
CA ASN A 692 34.19 -8.13 26.59
C ASN A 692 35.43 -7.46 27.18
N ILE A 693 35.49 -6.13 27.09
CA ILE A 693 36.53 -5.30 27.67
C ILE A 693 36.52 -5.43 29.21
N ALA A 694 35.37 -5.24 29.85
CA ALA A 694 35.25 -5.31 31.30
C ALA A 694 35.72 -6.67 31.86
N LYS A 695 35.54 -7.75 31.12
CA LYS A 695 36.00 -9.10 31.47
C LYS A 695 37.50 -9.30 31.30
N ARG A 696 38.11 -8.61 30.35
CA ARG A 696 39.52 -8.75 29.99
C ARG A 696 40.42 -7.57 30.47
N THR A 697 39.89 -6.70 31.32
CA THR A 697 40.59 -5.50 31.79
C THR A 697 41.95 -5.83 32.44
N LYS A 698 41.99 -6.86 33.31
CA LYS A 698 43.25 -7.32 33.89
C LYS A 698 44.25 -7.92 32.87
N GLU A 699 43.73 -8.69 31.91
CA GLU A 699 44.51 -9.26 30.79
C GLU A 699 45.13 -8.12 29.93
N ILE A 700 44.33 -7.10 29.64
CA ILE A 700 44.79 -5.91 28.91
C ILE A 700 45.86 -5.17 29.70
N GLY A 701 45.68 -4.98 31.02
CA GLY A 701 46.64 -4.35 31.90
C GLY A 701 47.97 -5.11 31.94
N ILE A 702 47.95 -6.43 32.13
CA ILE A 702 49.13 -7.28 32.14
C ILE A 702 49.90 -7.20 30.82
N ARG A 703 49.20 -7.33 29.68
CA ARG A 703 49.82 -7.26 28.35
C ARG A 703 50.48 -5.91 28.08
N LYS A 704 49.83 -4.81 28.50
CA LYS A 704 50.41 -3.48 28.39
C LYS A 704 51.67 -3.33 29.27
N ALA A 705 51.63 -3.86 30.51
CA ALA A 705 52.79 -3.87 31.39
C ALA A 705 53.95 -4.70 30.79
N LEU A 706 53.63 -5.72 29.98
CA LEU A 706 54.61 -6.53 29.24
C LEU A 706 55.05 -5.92 27.90
N GLY A 707 54.63 -4.67 27.58
CA GLY A 707 55.09 -3.95 26.38
C GLY A 707 54.18 -4.09 25.15
N ALA A 708 52.99 -4.67 25.26
CA ALA A 708 52.07 -4.74 24.12
C ALA A 708 51.58 -3.35 23.68
N THR A 709 51.65 -3.07 22.40
CA THR A 709 51.14 -1.82 21.81
C THR A 709 49.60 -1.76 21.86
N VAL A 710 49.04 -0.56 21.89
CA VAL A 710 47.58 -0.37 21.84
C VAL A 710 46.99 -1.03 20.60
N SER A 711 47.69 -0.97 19.45
CA SER A 711 47.29 -1.62 18.20
C SER A 711 47.17 -3.14 18.33
N ASN A 712 48.12 -3.80 18.98
CA ASN A 712 48.09 -5.26 19.19
C ASN A 712 46.91 -5.67 20.07
N VAL A 713 46.60 -4.88 21.09
CA VAL A 713 45.42 -5.15 21.95
C VAL A 713 44.10 -4.96 21.17
N VAL A 714 44.00 -3.90 20.37
CA VAL A 714 42.83 -3.64 19.52
C VAL A 714 42.65 -4.75 18.50
N MET A 715 43.68 -5.18 17.81
CA MET A 715 43.63 -6.24 16.80
C MET A 715 43.16 -7.58 17.41
N LEU A 716 43.73 -7.95 18.55
CA LEU A 716 43.41 -9.19 19.28
C LEU A 716 41.93 -9.24 19.68
N LEU A 717 41.44 -8.14 20.27
CA LEU A 717 40.05 -8.10 20.74
C LEU A 717 39.05 -8.00 19.60
N ASN A 718 39.39 -7.33 18.48
CA ASN A 718 38.54 -7.24 17.31
C ASN A 718 38.43 -8.56 16.54
N ARG A 719 39.38 -9.47 16.63
CA ARG A 719 39.36 -10.75 15.89
C ARG A 719 38.07 -11.52 16.11
N GLU A 720 37.53 -11.58 17.30
CA GLU A 720 36.28 -12.22 17.63
C GLU A 720 35.09 -11.54 16.93
N PHE A 721 35.05 -10.21 16.94
CA PHE A 721 34.02 -9.42 16.29
C PHE A 721 34.06 -9.55 14.76
N VAL A 722 35.25 -9.55 14.16
CA VAL A 722 35.44 -9.77 12.72
C VAL A 722 34.76 -11.08 12.28
N ILE A 723 35.01 -12.18 13.00
CA ILE A 723 34.41 -13.48 12.66
C ILE A 723 32.87 -13.41 12.76
N ILE A 724 32.32 -12.87 13.87
CA ILE A 724 30.90 -12.79 14.08
C ILE A 724 30.24 -11.92 13.01
N LEU A 725 30.82 -10.75 12.73
CA LEU A 725 30.27 -9.79 11.77
C LEU A 725 30.39 -10.28 10.34
N THR A 726 31.45 -11.03 9.98
CA THR A 726 31.61 -11.63 8.65
C THR A 726 30.54 -12.70 8.42
N LEU A 727 30.36 -13.64 9.35
CA LEU A 727 29.33 -14.68 9.25
C LEU A 727 27.92 -14.09 9.19
N ALA A 728 27.64 -13.10 10.05
CA ALA A 728 26.37 -12.40 10.04
C ALA A 728 26.16 -11.57 8.76
N GLY A 729 27.23 -10.94 8.26
CA GLY A 729 27.22 -10.19 7.00
C GLY A 729 26.88 -11.07 5.79
N VAL A 730 27.52 -12.25 5.71
CA VAL A 730 27.22 -13.23 4.66
C VAL A 730 25.77 -13.74 4.76
N ALA A 731 25.34 -14.15 5.96
CA ALA A 731 23.97 -14.61 6.17
C ALA A 731 22.94 -13.52 5.86
N GLY A 732 23.22 -12.27 6.29
CA GLY A 732 22.38 -11.12 6.00
C GLY A 732 22.35 -10.74 4.52
N ALA A 733 23.47 -10.84 3.81
CA ALA A 733 23.58 -10.60 2.37
C ALA A 733 22.74 -11.62 1.58
N VAL A 734 22.89 -12.91 1.89
CA VAL A 734 22.11 -13.99 1.26
C VAL A 734 20.62 -13.83 1.56
N GLY A 735 20.26 -13.64 2.84
CA GLY A 735 18.87 -13.45 3.23
C GLY A 735 18.26 -12.17 2.62
N GLY A 736 19.04 -11.07 2.57
CA GLY A 736 18.64 -9.81 1.94
C GLY A 736 18.41 -9.94 0.44
N PHE A 737 19.28 -10.68 -0.28
CA PHE A 737 19.11 -10.95 -1.70
C PHE A 737 17.79 -11.67 -1.98
N TYR A 738 17.56 -12.83 -1.34
CA TYR A 738 16.35 -13.62 -1.59
C TYR A 738 15.08 -12.92 -1.14
N LEU A 739 15.08 -12.29 0.05
CA LEU A 739 13.89 -11.58 0.54
C LEU A 739 13.56 -10.37 -0.33
N THR A 740 14.57 -9.59 -0.72
CA THR A 740 14.35 -8.40 -1.57
C THR A 740 13.88 -8.81 -2.96
N ASN A 741 14.45 -9.88 -3.55
CA ASN A 741 14.00 -10.38 -4.83
C ASN A 741 12.54 -10.82 -4.77
N ALA A 742 12.17 -11.61 -3.76
CA ALA A 742 10.78 -12.04 -3.57
C ALA A 742 9.81 -10.85 -3.39
N LEU A 743 10.23 -9.80 -2.67
CA LEU A 743 9.42 -8.58 -2.52
C LEU A 743 9.27 -7.81 -3.84
N LEU A 744 10.35 -7.72 -4.65
CA LEU A 744 10.29 -7.08 -5.96
C LEU A 744 9.34 -7.84 -6.89
N ASP A 745 9.43 -9.17 -6.95
CA ASP A 745 8.56 -10.04 -7.76
C ASP A 745 7.08 -9.89 -7.39
N VAL A 746 6.78 -9.69 -6.10
CA VAL A 746 5.40 -9.49 -5.62
C VAL A 746 4.86 -8.09 -5.94
N ILE A 747 5.72 -7.05 -5.80
CA ILE A 747 5.28 -5.65 -5.93
C ILE A 747 5.30 -5.19 -7.39
N TYR A 748 6.29 -5.64 -8.19
CA TYR A 748 6.52 -5.15 -9.54
C TYR A 748 6.56 -6.29 -10.55
N LYS A 749 5.82 -6.15 -11.63
CA LYS A 749 5.93 -7.05 -12.80
C LYS A 749 7.24 -6.85 -13.54
N TYR A 750 7.74 -5.60 -13.57
CA TYR A 750 8.98 -5.21 -14.21
C TYR A 750 9.90 -4.49 -13.24
N HIS A 751 11.02 -5.09 -12.88
CA HIS A 751 11.98 -4.56 -11.90
C HIS A 751 13.43 -4.88 -12.30
N ILE A 752 14.36 -4.21 -11.63
CA ILE A 752 15.79 -4.42 -11.82
C ILE A 752 16.21 -5.83 -11.38
N SER A 753 17.14 -6.44 -12.08
CA SER A 753 17.85 -7.61 -11.57
C SER A 753 18.85 -7.18 -10.48
N ILE A 754 18.83 -7.89 -9.34
CA ILE A 754 19.68 -7.52 -8.20
C ILE A 754 21.14 -7.82 -8.51
N GLU A 755 21.97 -6.78 -8.53
CA GLU A 755 23.41 -6.93 -8.69
C GLU A 755 24.06 -7.39 -7.39
N ILE A 756 24.86 -8.48 -7.46
CA ILE A 756 25.59 -9.03 -6.32
C ILE A 756 26.52 -7.99 -5.71
N PHE A 757 27.10 -7.11 -6.52
CA PHE A 757 27.99 -6.04 -6.05
C PHE A 757 27.27 -5.12 -5.04
N SER A 758 26.04 -4.71 -5.30
CA SER A 758 25.24 -3.85 -4.39
C SER A 758 24.98 -4.55 -3.05
N VAL A 759 24.68 -5.85 -3.08
CA VAL A 759 24.47 -6.66 -1.88
C VAL A 759 25.73 -6.78 -1.04
N VAL A 760 26.86 -7.07 -1.68
CA VAL A 760 28.17 -7.15 -1.00
C VAL A 760 28.56 -5.79 -0.41
N LEU A 761 28.35 -4.71 -1.16
CA LEU A 761 28.61 -3.34 -0.68
C LEU A 761 27.82 -3.03 0.59
N CYS A 762 26.56 -3.38 0.65
CA CYS A 762 25.72 -3.21 1.86
C CYS A 762 26.29 -3.97 3.06
N ALA A 763 26.69 -5.23 2.86
CA ALA A 763 27.33 -6.03 3.92
C ALA A 763 28.64 -5.39 4.42
N VAL A 764 29.47 -4.89 3.49
CA VAL A 764 30.75 -4.20 3.82
C VAL A 764 30.48 -2.91 4.58
N VAL A 765 29.48 -2.11 4.20
CA VAL A 765 29.13 -0.87 4.93
C VAL A 765 28.76 -1.16 6.38
N ILE A 766 27.83 -2.10 6.59
CA ILE A 766 27.41 -2.45 7.95
C ILE A 766 28.57 -3.10 8.74
N PHE A 767 29.37 -3.97 8.11
CA PHE A 767 30.58 -4.53 8.70
C PHE A 767 31.54 -3.42 9.17
N SER A 768 31.78 -2.42 8.33
CA SER A 768 32.66 -1.29 8.64
C SER A 768 32.15 -0.48 9.84
N ILE A 769 30.83 -0.23 9.93
CA ILE A 769 30.18 0.43 11.07
C ILE A 769 30.40 -0.41 12.35
N GLY A 770 30.23 -1.73 12.26
CA GLY A 770 30.45 -2.65 13.39
C GLY A 770 31.90 -2.64 13.89
N ILE A 771 32.87 -2.77 12.99
CA ILE A 771 34.31 -2.73 13.34
C ILE A 771 34.71 -1.36 13.86
N PHE A 772 34.21 -0.28 13.28
CA PHE A 772 34.45 1.07 13.77
C PHE A 772 33.95 1.23 15.22
N THR A 773 32.72 0.81 15.49
CA THR A 773 32.12 0.89 16.86
C THR A 773 32.90 0.08 17.87
N THR A 774 33.33 -1.17 17.55
CA THR A 774 34.14 -1.99 18.42
C THR A 774 35.52 -1.40 18.64
N SER A 775 36.16 -0.94 17.57
CA SER A 775 37.51 -0.35 17.65
C SER A 775 37.56 0.89 18.52
N VAL A 776 36.61 1.81 18.37
CA VAL A 776 36.50 3.02 19.21
C VAL A 776 36.33 2.64 20.69
N THR A 777 35.50 1.64 20.96
CA THR A 777 35.23 1.19 22.34
C THR A 777 36.48 0.55 22.97
N ILE A 778 37.16 -0.31 22.21
CA ILE A 778 38.39 -0.99 22.65
C ILE A 778 39.55 0.00 22.82
N LEU A 779 39.69 0.98 21.91
CA LEU A 779 40.70 2.05 21.98
C LEU A 779 40.59 2.85 23.27
N LYS A 780 39.37 3.25 23.68
CA LYS A 780 39.15 3.95 24.94
C LYS A 780 39.64 3.15 26.15
N ALA A 781 39.40 1.84 26.14
CA ALA A 781 39.85 0.96 27.23
C ALA A 781 41.37 0.67 27.19
N ALA A 782 41.91 0.48 25.98
CA ALA A 782 43.35 0.24 25.80
C ALA A 782 44.22 1.46 26.11
N LYS A 783 43.68 2.68 26.06
CA LYS A 783 44.35 3.91 26.48
C LYS A 783 44.33 4.12 28.00
N ALA A 784 43.51 3.38 28.78
CA ALA A 784 43.45 3.49 30.23
C ALA A 784 44.83 3.15 30.86
N ASN A 785 45.11 3.79 32.00
CA ASN A 785 46.39 3.58 32.72
C ASN A 785 46.48 2.13 33.21
N PRO A 786 47.57 1.39 32.95
CA PRO A 786 47.79 0.02 33.44
C PRO A 786 47.66 -0.10 34.98
N VAL A 787 48.10 0.90 35.73
CA VAL A 787 48.00 0.91 37.17
C VAL A 787 46.55 0.89 37.66
N ASP A 788 45.68 1.70 37.04
CA ASP A 788 44.26 1.76 37.39
C ASP A 788 43.53 0.47 36.99
N THR A 789 43.94 -0.16 35.87
CA THR A 789 43.36 -1.43 35.38
C THR A 789 43.74 -2.64 36.24
N LEU A 790 44.90 -2.62 36.89
CA LEU A 790 45.34 -3.66 37.81
C LEU A 790 44.83 -3.47 39.27
N ARG A 791 44.49 -2.24 39.65
CA ARG A 791 44.01 -1.84 40.96
C ARG A 791 42.49 -1.89 41.10
N SER A 792 41.77 -2.04 40.00
CA SER A 792 40.29 -2.16 40.04
C SER A 792 39.86 -3.53 40.58
N GLU A 793 39.44 -3.59 41.88
CA GLU A 793 38.72 -4.70 42.49
C GLU A 793 37.26 -4.71 42.13
#